data_4b04293ffdfd6c7433b4b1ddf0dd93cc
#
_entry.id   4b04293ffdfd6c7433b4b1ddf0dd93cc
#
_cell.length_a   1.000
_cell.length_b   1.000
_cell.length_c   1.000
_cell.angle_alpha   90.00
_cell.angle_beta   90.00
_cell.angle_gamma   90.00
#
_symmetry.space_group_name_H-M   'P 1'
#
loop_
_entity.id
_entity.type
_entity.pdbx_description
1 polymer ?
#
loop_
_entity_poly.entity_id
_entity_poly.type
_entity_poly.pdbx_seq_one_letter_code
_entity_poly.pdbx_strand_id
1 'polypeptide(L)'
;MLVAAVAGAGGVIFGAVQAGAAPAAPAVDPSASWTILVYMNADTNVEASLLETMRQASLAGSTKDVNIIALIDRTAEDTGDSQYPDGNLGSIKEWTDAKLIKVGKNDFQELKDLGEIDMGDPQTLAWFVATGINQFPAKHYGLVLSDHGGGIFGFGWDDTAPKDKGGEPSHLTLPEIGIGLKAALGATNVKRLDLFAFHACLMGEYDVAATVAPYADFLLASEEVMWGETFDWKSAMTYLTSNPAAGPAELGKVVVDTGVQPGFPDIVTMALIDLKKVGAVGQALKSLSKAVVDDIDNVASEFGRQREQAIEFGLDPGQAHSPFGMVDLGDLTRRLTNVSNAVKVAANSVSTAIDGAVLELSTGGAAQSATGISIYFPADSRDYDKQYDAFSTSPDWRKALEAYYETGATPGPGGNTTGVPAFESPTADIEIDPDGVLASARLVDGTEDTVVSADLLGGVVGADGNIHHLLVVPATIGAGDAHVIAGGWSFAYLQISDGTNTLDVTTFLEPAAGGIRATIPMLYQSVTGEQAEALLQFTLDPDTGEVTEDPRYFLFDESGAVSQLVPDPGSLVAPLVLVTRPGGDPSFELLSDTGLDATATPGLTVTVPPTGATFHVLLAAFDNGGNVAIASATGVVP
;
A
#
# COMPACT_ATOMS: atom_id res chain seq x y z
N MET A 1 -38.38 -24.19 13.26
CA MET A 1 -38.55 -24.46 14.69
C MET A 1 -37.79 -23.38 15.43
N LEU A 2 -38.51 -22.55 16.17
CA LEU A 2 -38.01 -21.41 16.93
C LEU A 2 -36.86 -21.80 17.86
N VAL A 3 -35.81 -20.98 17.99
CA VAL A 3 -35.01 -20.87 19.22
C VAL A 3 -34.86 -19.41 19.56
N ALA A 4 -35.20 -19.11 20.78
CA ALA A 4 -35.41 -17.80 21.35
C ALA A 4 -34.08 -17.15 21.78
N ALA A 5 -34.07 -15.82 21.75
CA ALA A 5 -33.08 -14.94 22.35
C ALA A 5 -33.02 -15.11 23.87
N VAL A 6 -31.79 -15.08 24.43
CA VAL A 6 -31.59 -14.79 25.84
C VAL A 6 -30.70 -13.55 25.91
N ALA A 7 -31.32 -12.45 26.32
CA ALA A 7 -30.64 -11.24 26.74
C ALA A 7 -30.04 -11.45 28.13
N GLY A 8 -28.74 -11.31 28.27
CA GLY A 8 -28.04 -11.25 29.56
C GLY A 8 -27.51 -9.83 29.76
N ALA A 9 -28.22 -9.07 30.59
CA ALA A 9 -27.78 -7.75 31.04
C ALA A 9 -26.66 -7.90 32.07
N GLY A 10 -25.47 -7.42 31.72
CA GLY A 10 -24.38 -7.16 32.66
C GLY A 10 -23.93 -5.72 32.48
N GLY A 11 -24.57 -4.81 33.21
CA GLY A 11 -24.22 -3.39 33.17
C GLY A 11 -22.90 -3.13 33.85
N VAL A 12 -21.92 -2.67 33.11
CA VAL A 12 -20.80 -1.88 33.60
C VAL A 12 -21.12 -0.43 33.23
N ILE A 13 -21.32 0.38 34.26
CA ILE A 13 -21.59 1.82 34.10
C ILE A 13 -20.23 2.48 33.84
N PHE A 14 -19.85 2.62 32.58
CA PHE A 14 -18.89 3.63 32.19
C PHE A 14 -19.65 4.96 32.09
N GLY A 15 -19.09 5.99 32.73
CA GLY A 15 -19.68 7.32 32.72
C GLY A 15 -19.74 7.84 31.29
N ALA A 16 -20.91 7.69 30.69
CA ALA A 16 -21.20 8.38 29.44
C ALA A 16 -20.98 9.86 29.66
N VAL A 17 -20.01 10.44 28.98
CA VAL A 17 -20.02 11.88 28.75
C VAL A 17 -21.31 12.15 28.00
N GLN A 18 -22.33 12.63 28.72
CA GLN A 18 -23.56 13.08 28.09
C GLN A 18 -23.18 14.17 27.08
N ALA A 19 -23.19 13.82 25.82
CA ALA A 19 -23.22 14.78 24.74
C ALA A 19 -24.55 15.57 24.88
N GLY A 20 -24.52 16.59 25.72
CA GLY A 20 -25.56 17.61 25.70
C GLY A 20 -25.59 18.18 24.29
N ALA A 21 -26.75 18.10 23.63
CA ALA A 21 -26.95 18.76 22.36
C ALA A 21 -26.50 20.22 22.51
N ALA A 22 -25.40 20.59 21.85
CA ALA A 22 -24.95 21.97 21.80
C ALA A 22 -26.09 22.77 21.15
N PRO A 23 -26.50 23.92 21.77
CA PRO A 23 -27.50 24.77 21.15
C PRO A 23 -26.96 25.20 19.77
N ALA A 24 -27.80 25.07 18.74
CA ALA A 24 -27.51 25.56 17.40
C ALA A 24 -27.09 27.03 17.53
N ALA A 25 -25.81 27.31 17.23
CA ALA A 25 -25.30 28.67 17.23
C ALA A 25 -26.10 29.49 16.20
N PRO A 26 -26.43 30.78 16.48
CA PRO A 26 -27.02 31.63 15.46
C PRO A 26 -26.07 31.68 14.28
N ALA A 27 -26.62 31.72 13.05
CA ALA A 27 -25.86 31.86 11.81
C ALA A 27 -25.08 33.18 11.86
N VAL A 28 -23.85 33.10 12.35
CA VAL A 28 -22.86 34.18 12.28
C VAL A 28 -22.24 34.04 10.91
N ASP A 29 -22.23 35.12 10.14
CA ASP A 29 -21.50 35.18 8.89
C ASP A 29 -20.04 34.81 9.20
N PRO A 30 -19.48 33.71 8.62
CA PRO A 30 -18.19 33.20 9.06
C PRO A 30 -17.09 34.24 8.82
N SER A 31 -16.36 34.58 9.87
CA SER A 31 -15.28 35.57 9.79
C SER A 31 -14.03 35.00 9.09
N ALA A 32 -13.83 33.68 9.14
CA ALA A 32 -12.72 32.98 8.49
C ALA A 32 -13.08 32.44 7.10
N SER A 33 -12.11 32.35 6.22
CA SER A 33 -12.26 31.72 4.91
C SER A 33 -12.19 30.20 5.01
N TRP A 34 -11.25 29.69 5.82
CA TRP A 34 -11.00 28.26 5.98
C TRP A 34 -10.89 27.83 7.43
N THR A 35 -11.38 26.63 7.68
CA THR A 35 -11.01 25.84 8.86
C THR A 35 -10.51 24.48 8.39
N ILE A 36 -9.24 24.20 8.67
CA ILE A 36 -8.60 22.90 8.44
C ILE A 36 -8.63 22.14 9.75
N LEU A 37 -9.25 20.99 9.74
CA LEU A 37 -9.38 20.05 10.87
C LEU A 37 -8.40 18.90 10.63
N VAL A 38 -7.55 18.59 11.60
CA VAL A 38 -6.58 17.49 11.54
C VAL A 38 -6.93 16.50 12.64
N TYR A 39 -7.37 15.31 12.24
CA TYR A 39 -7.61 14.17 13.12
C TYR A 39 -6.36 13.30 13.06
N MET A 40 -5.50 13.43 14.05
CA MET A 40 -4.19 12.81 14.09
C MET A 40 -4.15 11.77 15.20
N ASN A 41 -4.22 10.53 14.82
CA ASN A 41 -3.91 9.43 15.71
C ASN A 41 -2.40 9.21 15.69
N ALA A 42 -1.71 9.72 16.70
CA ALA A 42 -0.28 9.58 16.87
C ALA A 42 0.04 8.62 18.04
N ASP A 43 -0.96 7.88 18.53
CA ASP A 43 -0.77 6.75 19.44
C ASP A 43 -0.37 5.50 18.65
N THR A 44 0.74 5.62 17.93
CA THR A 44 1.31 4.60 17.03
C THR A 44 2.81 4.78 16.89
N ASN A 45 3.47 3.82 16.20
CA ASN A 45 4.90 3.87 15.89
C ASN A 45 5.32 5.02 14.95
N VAL A 46 4.39 5.75 14.30
CA VAL A 46 4.68 6.92 13.43
C VAL A 46 4.50 8.26 14.13
N GLU A 47 4.34 8.30 15.46
CA GLU A 47 4.13 9.52 16.25
C GLU A 47 5.10 10.63 15.90
N ALA A 48 6.39 10.36 15.92
CA ALA A 48 7.43 11.38 15.74
C ALA A 48 7.34 12.05 14.37
N SER A 49 7.12 11.28 13.31
CA SER A 49 6.87 11.74 11.94
C SER A 49 5.61 12.61 11.85
N LEU A 50 4.52 12.18 12.47
CA LEU A 50 3.26 12.93 12.49
C LEU A 50 3.39 14.26 13.23
N LEU A 51 4.09 14.30 14.36
CA LEU A 51 4.37 15.54 15.09
C LEU A 51 5.21 16.51 14.28
N GLU A 52 6.17 16.00 13.48
CA GLU A 52 6.96 16.84 12.57
C GLU A 52 6.08 17.52 11.53
N THR A 53 5.11 16.81 10.97
CA THR A 53 4.17 17.41 10.01
C THR A 53 3.38 18.56 10.62
N MET A 54 3.02 18.48 11.92
CA MET A 54 2.39 19.59 12.62
C MET A 54 3.35 20.75 12.89
N ARG A 55 4.64 20.46 13.17
CA ARG A 55 5.67 21.52 13.25
C ARG A 55 5.78 22.26 11.93
N GLN A 56 5.77 21.54 10.79
CA GLN A 56 5.76 22.15 9.46
C GLN A 56 4.52 22.99 9.20
N ALA A 57 3.32 22.51 9.55
CA ALA A 57 2.09 23.29 9.46
C ALA A 57 2.15 24.58 10.29
N SER A 58 2.81 24.55 11.44
CA SER A 58 2.99 25.71 12.33
C SER A 58 3.84 26.81 11.72
N LEU A 59 4.70 26.53 10.74
CA LEU A 59 5.48 27.56 10.06
C LEU A 59 4.61 28.62 9.38
N ALA A 60 3.44 28.22 8.89
CA ALA A 60 2.40 29.14 8.42
C ALA A 60 1.45 29.52 9.57
N GLY A 61 0.92 28.53 10.26
CA GLY A 61 0.02 28.64 11.41
C GLY A 61 -1.33 29.25 11.10
N SER A 62 -2.22 29.28 12.08
CA SER A 62 -3.54 29.93 11.99
C SER A 62 -3.40 31.44 11.84
N THR A 63 -4.29 32.03 11.06
CA THR A 63 -4.41 33.48 10.86
C THR A 63 -5.83 33.95 11.22
N LYS A 64 -6.18 35.21 10.93
CA LYS A 64 -7.56 35.68 11.08
C LYS A 64 -8.51 35.04 10.04
N ASP A 65 -7.98 34.60 8.91
CA ASP A 65 -8.76 34.08 7.77
C ASP A 65 -8.66 32.55 7.64
N VAL A 66 -7.71 31.90 8.33
CA VAL A 66 -7.48 30.45 8.29
C VAL A 66 -7.29 29.90 9.70
N ASN A 67 -8.13 28.96 10.10
CA ASN A 67 -7.94 28.18 11.33
C ASN A 67 -7.33 26.83 10.99
N ILE A 68 -6.36 26.36 11.78
CA ILE A 68 -5.82 25.02 11.76
C ILE A 68 -6.02 24.44 13.15
N ILE A 69 -6.88 23.44 13.26
CA ILE A 69 -7.30 22.80 14.51
C ILE A 69 -6.99 21.33 14.44
N ALA A 70 -6.20 20.82 15.39
CA ALA A 70 -5.80 19.43 15.45
C ALA A 70 -6.35 18.75 16.72
N LEU A 71 -6.85 17.55 16.59
CA LEU A 71 -6.94 16.57 17.65
C LEU A 71 -5.75 15.66 17.49
N ILE A 72 -4.89 15.58 18.51
CA ILE A 72 -3.67 14.77 18.50
C ILE A 72 -3.72 13.85 19.71
N ASP A 73 -3.75 12.56 19.47
CA ASP A 73 -3.56 11.52 20.48
C ASP A 73 -2.14 10.99 20.39
N ARG A 74 -1.46 10.76 21.52
CA ARG A 74 -0.04 10.41 21.55
C ARG A 74 0.21 9.19 22.39
N THR A 75 1.10 8.34 21.90
CA THR A 75 1.54 7.15 22.63
C THR A 75 2.32 7.49 23.91
N ALA A 76 2.26 6.57 24.87
CA ALA A 76 3.09 6.59 26.06
C ALA A 76 4.43 5.82 25.83
N GLU A 77 4.56 5.14 24.71
CA GLU A 77 5.71 4.32 24.38
C GLU A 77 6.77 5.12 23.61
N ASP A 78 8.02 4.79 23.78
CA ASP A 78 9.11 5.30 22.95
C ASP A 78 9.07 4.54 21.61
N THR A 79 8.65 5.23 20.55
CA THR A 79 8.47 4.62 19.22
C THR A 79 9.79 4.31 18.51
N GLY A 80 10.92 4.73 19.08
CA GLY A 80 12.25 4.44 18.51
C GLY A 80 12.57 5.17 17.21
N ASP A 81 11.69 6.06 16.73
CA ASP A 81 11.96 6.87 15.54
C ASP A 81 13.01 7.94 15.85
N SER A 82 14.27 7.63 15.54
CA SER A 82 15.40 8.51 15.79
C SER A 82 15.52 9.68 14.80
N GLN A 83 14.77 9.65 13.70
CA GLN A 83 14.85 10.68 12.66
C GLN A 83 14.19 11.99 13.09
N TYR A 84 13.08 11.92 13.82
CA TYR A 84 12.35 13.08 14.30
C TYR A 84 12.31 13.11 15.83
N PRO A 85 12.47 14.28 16.47
CA PRO A 85 12.29 14.37 17.91
C PRO A 85 10.78 14.28 18.23
N ASP A 86 10.37 13.32 18.99
CA ASP A 86 9.14 13.43 19.77
C ASP A 86 9.28 14.52 20.85
N GLY A 87 8.50 14.55 21.87
CA GLY A 87 8.65 15.53 22.94
C GLY A 87 7.77 16.75 22.76
N ASN A 88 8.30 17.96 22.99
CA ASN A 88 7.48 19.17 23.04
C ASN A 88 6.93 19.57 21.66
N LEU A 89 5.67 19.98 21.63
CA LEU A 89 5.07 20.61 20.45
C LEU A 89 4.96 22.14 20.70
N GLY A 90 5.94 22.90 20.23
CA GLY A 90 6.08 24.32 20.54
C GLY A 90 6.19 24.58 22.05
N SER A 91 5.27 25.38 22.59
CA SER A 91 5.20 25.66 24.03
C SER A 91 4.49 24.58 24.86
N ILE A 92 3.79 23.65 24.21
CA ILE A 92 3.17 22.51 24.89
C ILE A 92 4.27 21.49 25.18
N LYS A 93 4.43 21.16 26.46
CA LYS A 93 5.38 20.13 26.85
C LYS A 93 4.87 18.76 26.38
N GLU A 94 5.80 17.86 26.23
CA GLU A 94 5.52 16.47 25.97
C GLU A 94 4.38 15.94 26.85
N TRP A 95 3.48 15.19 26.23
CA TRP A 95 2.33 14.59 26.88
C TRP A 95 2.05 13.23 26.24
N THR A 96 1.35 12.42 26.93
CA THR A 96 0.69 11.20 26.47
C THR A 96 -0.81 11.46 26.54
N ASP A 97 -1.65 10.80 25.84
CA ASP A 97 -3.09 11.04 25.76
C ASP A 97 -3.49 12.06 24.65
N ALA A 98 -4.78 12.36 24.55
CA ALA A 98 -5.33 13.21 23.51
C ALA A 98 -5.49 14.68 23.91
N LYS A 99 -5.13 15.59 23.00
CA LYS A 99 -5.34 17.03 23.14
C LYS A 99 -5.98 17.66 21.91
N LEU A 100 -6.92 18.56 22.15
CA LEU A 100 -7.42 19.48 21.12
C LEU A 100 -6.53 20.73 21.10
N ILE A 101 -5.96 21.02 19.93
CA ILE A 101 -4.91 22.03 19.76
C ILE A 101 -5.26 22.97 18.62
N LYS A 102 -4.98 24.26 18.78
CA LYS A 102 -4.92 25.22 17.68
C LYS A 102 -3.48 25.43 17.27
N VAL A 103 -3.18 25.18 16.00
CA VAL A 103 -1.85 25.38 15.43
C VAL A 103 -1.63 26.86 15.15
N GLY A 104 -0.77 27.50 15.94
CA GLY A 104 -0.34 28.89 15.78
C GLY A 104 0.92 29.01 14.94
N LYS A 105 1.36 30.25 14.68
CA LYS A 105 2.61 30.48 13.95
C LYS A 105 3.83 30.21 14.83
N ASN A 106 4.59 29.17 14.48
CA ASN A 106 5.73 28.65 15.23
C ASN A 106 5.41 28.29 16.69
N ASP A 107 4.15 28.04 17.01
CA ASP A 107 3.70 27.64 18.35
C ASP A 107 2.33 26.96 18.30
N PHE A 108 1.92 26.36 19.42
CA PHE A 108 0.70 25.58 19.55
C PHE A 108 -0.05 26.03 20.81
N GLN A 109 -1.37 26.13 20.70
CA GLN A 109 -2.25 26.47 21.80
C GLN A 109 -3.12 25.28 22.17
N GLU A 110 -2.91 24.72 23.35
CA GLU A 110 -3.85 23.77 23.93
C GLU A 110 -5.22 24.42 24.13
N LEU A 111 -6.24 23.84 23.52
CA LEU A 111 -7.64 24.27 23.72
C LEU A 111 -8.33 23.40 24.77
N LYS A 112 -8.01 22.12 24.81
CA LYS A 112 -8.57 21.16 25.74
C LYS A 112 -7.68 19.95 25.89
N ASP A 113 -7.47 19.50 27.11
CA ASP A 113 -6.94 18.21 27.49
C ASP A 113 -8.11 17.24 27.60
N LEU A 114 -8.01 16.07 26.92
CA LEU A 114 -9.10 15.10 26.85
C LEU A 114 -8.82 13.84 27.69
N GLY A 115 -7.55 13.64 28.10
CA GLY A 115 -7.09 12.35 28.57
C GLY A 115 -7.13 11.31 27.45
N GLU A 116 -6.94 10.07 27.82
CA GLU A 116 -7.00 8.95 26.88
C GLU A 116 -8.39 8.83 26.22
N ILE A 117 -8.42 8.68 24.90
CA ILE A 117 -9.64 8.48 24.11
C ILE A 117 -9.38 7.46 23.01
N ASP A 118 -10.41 6.76 22.57
CA ASP A 118 -10.35 5.83 21.45
C ASP A 118 -10.48 6.60 20.12
N MET A 119 -9.38 6.72 19.37
CA MET A 119 -9.35 7.35 18.05
C MET A 119 -9.99 6.45 16.97
N GLY A 120 -10.14 5.15 17.21
CA GLY A 120 -10.90 4.24 16.35
C GLY A 120 -12.43 4.32 16.56
N ASP A 121 -12.94 5.06 17.57
CA ASP A 121 -14.38 5.21 17.75
C ASP A 121 -14.95 6.27 16.79
N PRO A 122 -15.94 5.92 15.92
CA PRO A 122 -16.60 6.89 15.04
C PRO A 122 -17.27 8.04 15.78
N GLN A 123 -17.56 7.91 17.09
CA GLN A 123 -18.10 9.01 17.90
C GLN A 123 -17.01 10.04 18.23
N THR A 124 -15.75 9.62 18.41
CA THR A 124 -14.60 10.52 18.58
C THR A 124 -14.40 11.37 17.33
N LEU A 125 -14.40 10.74 16.14
CA LEU A 125 -14.36 11.47 14.87
C LEU A 125 -15.53 12.45 14.74
N ALA A 126 -16.75 11.99 15.03
CA ALA A 126 -17.95 12.82 14.96
C ALA A 126 -17.87 14.04 15.90
N TRP A 127 -17.43 13.82 17.14
CA TRP A 127 -17.27 14.88 18.13
C TRP A 127 -16.23 15.92 17.69
N PHE A 128 -15.07 15.47 17.21
CA PHE A 128 -14.00 16.35 16.76
C PHE A 128 -14.45 17.25 15.60
N VAL A 129 -14.98 16.64 14.54
CA VAL A 129 -15.41 17.39 13.35
C VAL A 129 -16.54 18.37 13.68
N ALA A 130 -17.55 17.94 14.44
CA ALA A 130 -18.64 18.81 14.85
C ALA A 130 -18.15 19.96 15.76
N THR A 131 -17.23 19.68 16.69
CA THR A 131 -16.62 20.69 17.57
C THR A 131 -15.84 21.71 16.75
N GLY A 132 -15.01 21.27 15.82
CA GLY A 132 -14.22 22.13 14.96
C GLY A 132 -15.09 23.06 14.11
N ILE A 133 -16.11 22.53 13.45
CA ILE A 133 -17.05 23.31 12.63
C ILE A 133 -17.81 24.35 13.48
N ASN A 134 -18.31 23.95 14.66
CA ASN A 134 -19.12 24.84 15.49
C ASN A 134 -18.30 25.92 16.23
N GLN A 135 -17.07 25.60 16.64
CA GLN A 135 -16.23 26.56 17.39
C GLN A 135 -15.38 27.44 16.46
N PHE A 136 -15.09 27.00 15.27
CA PHE A 136 -14.27 27.72 14.28
C PHE A 136 -15.00 27.87 12.94
N PRO A 137 -16.10 28.65 12.92
CA PRO A 137 -16.90 28.81 11.71
C PRO A 137 -16.10 29.47 10.59
N ALA A 138 -16.19 28.88 9.40
CA ALA A 138 -15.52 29.35 8.18
C ALA A 138 -16.42 29.16 6.96
N LYS A 139 -15.99 29.70 5.81
CA LYS A 139 -16.68 29.51 4.53
C LYS A 139 -16.41 28.11 3.95
N HIS A 140 -15.19 27.61 4.17
CA HIS A 140 -14.71 26.32 3.69
C HIS A 140 -14.16 25.48 4.83
N TYR A 141 -14.37 24.17 4.74
CA TYR A 141 -13.88 23.19 5.71
C TYR A 141 -13.10 22.10 5.02
N GLY A 142 -11.84 21.91 5.45
CA GLY A 142 -11.01 20.77 5.13
C GLY A 142 -10.88 19.86 6.35
N LEU A 143 -10.97 18.54 6.14
CA LEU A 143 -10.68 17.53 7.16
C LEU A 143 -9.53 16.65 6.65
N VAL A 144 -8.53 16.47 7.47
CA VAL A 144 -7.39 15.58 7.21
C VAL A 144 -7.36 14.52 8.30
N LEU A 145 -7.36 13.25 7.91
CA LEU A 145 -7.10 12.11 8.77
C LEU A 145 -5.63 11.73 8.59
N SER A 146 -4.89 11.61 9.69
CA SER A 146 -3.43 11.46 9.65
C SER A 146 -2.99 10.34 10.59
N ASP A 147 -2.49 9.24 10.03
CA ASP A 147 -1.97 8.03 10.65
C ASP A 147 -1.72 6.95 9.57
N HIS A 148 -1.57 5.68 9.95
CA HIS A 148 -1.63 4.53 9.05
C HIS A 148 -2.95 4.43 8.29
N GLY A 149 -2.89 3.87 7.10
CA GLY A 149 -4.04 3.55 6.27
C GLY A 149 -3.86 2.20 5.56
N GLY A 150 -4.94 1.44 5.48
CA GLY A 150 -4.98 0.12 4.86
C GLY A 150 -6.00 0.01 3.71
N GLY A 151 -6.36 1.15 3.07
CA GLY A 151 -7.38 1.12 2.01
C GLY A 151 -8.73 0.61 2.52
N ILE A 152 -9.19 -0.52 2.01
CA ILE A 152 -10.46 -1.15 2.44
C ILE A 152 -10.44 -1.59 3.91
N PHE A 153 -9.26 -1.82 4.49
CA PHE A 153 -9.12 -2.25 5.89
C PHE A 153 -9.30 -1.11 6.89
N GLY A 154 -9.31 0.13 6.43
CA GLY A 154 -9.63 1.29 7.27
C GLY A 154 -8.45 2.20 7.55
N PHE A 155 -8.53 2.94 8.67
CA PHE A 155 -7.63 4.02 9.02
C PHE A 155 -7.44 4.10 10.53
N GLY A 156 -6.23 4.41 10.98
CA GLY A 156 -5.97 4.94 12.31
C GLY A 156 -5.99 3.88 13.40
N TRP A 157 -4.99 2.99 13.45
CA TRP A 157 -4.83 2.01 14.52
C TRP A 157 -4.31 2.68 15.79
N ASP A 158 -5.06 2.56 16.88
CA ASP A 158 -4.82 3.21 18.17
C ASP A 158 -4.28 2.14 19.16
N ASP A 159 -2.99 2.22 19.49
CA ASP A 159 -2.26 1.14 20.18
C ASP A 159 -2.69 0.97 21.64
N THR A 160 -3.11 2.06 22.32
CA THR A 160 -3.51 2.01 23.73
C THR A 160 -5.03 1.92 23.92
N ALA A 161 -5.83 2.15 22.88
CA ALA A 161 -7.27 1.93 22.91
C ALA A 161 -7.63 0.45 23.15
N PRO A 162 -8.84 0.17 23.64
CA PRO A 162 -9.28 -1.20 23.83
C PRO A 162 -9.25 -1.99 22.51
N LYS A 163 -8.51 -3.09 22.48
CA LYS A 163 -8.44 -3.97 21.32
C LYS A 163 -9.82 -4.56 20.98
N ASP A 164 -10.06 -4.74 19.71
CA ASP A 164 -11.28 -5.36 19.20
C ASP A 164 -11.38 -6.86 19.60
N LYS A 165 -12.42 -7.56 19.15
CA LYS A 165 -12.62 -8.99 19.45
C LYS A 165 -11.58 -9.90 18.77
N GLY A 166 -10.89 -9.41 17.75
CA GLY A 166 -9.80 -10.09 17.05
C GLY A 166 -8.45 -9.92 17.75
N GLY A 167 -8.35 -8.95 18.67
CA GLY A 167 -7.11 -8.59 19.36
C GLY A 167 -6.34 -7.47 18.66
N GLU A 168 -6.86 -6.95 17.53
CA GLU A 168 -6.29 -5.82 16.82
C GLU A 168 -6.55 -4.51 17.58
N PRO A 169 -5.66 -3.50 17.47
CA PRO A 169 -5.91 -2.16 17.97
C PRO A 169 -7.20 -1.58 17.40
N SER A 170 -7.89 -0.73 18.17
CA SER A 170 -9.07 -0.01 17.69
C SER A 170 -8.70 0.85 16.49
N HIS A 171 -9.51 0.84 15.43
CA HIS A 171 -9.29 1.65 14.23
C HIS A 171 -10.63 1.98 13.55
N LEU A 172 -10.64 2.99 12.70
CA LEU A 172 -11.84 3.37 11.93
C LEU A 172 -11.96 2.50 10.66
N THR A 173 -12.89 1.56 10.65
CA THR A 173 -13.29 0.86 9.42
C THR A 173 -13.98 1.82 8.44
N LEU A 174 -14.05 1.48 7.14
CA LEU A 174 -14.74 2.33 6.15
C LEU A 174 -16.19 2.65 6.53
N PRO A 175 -17.03 1.68 6.97
CA PRO A 175 -18.36 2.00 7.48
C PRO A 175 -18.36 2.97 8.65
N GLU A 176 -17.41 2.87 9.58
CA GLU A 176 -17.30 3.74 10.76
C GLU A 176 -16.86 5.15 10.40
N ILE A 177 -15.97 5.32 9.42
CA ILE A 177 -15.67 6.64 8.84
C ILE A 177 -16.97 7.30 8.33
N GLY A 178 -17.77 6.55 7.56
CA GLY A 178 -19.07 7.03 7.09
C GLY A 178 -20.06 7.38 8.20
N ILE A 179 -20.11 6.57 9.26
CA ILE A 179 -20.96 6.82 10.46
C ILE A 179 -20.51 8.09 11.17
N GLY A 180 -19.21 8.24 11.42
CA GLY A 180 -18.62 9.42 12.08
C GLY A 180 -18.89 10.70 11.30
N LEU A 181 -18.62 10.72 10.00
CA LEU A 181 -18.89 11.87 9.14
C LEU A 181 -20.37 12.24 9.08
N LYS A 182 -21.25 11.25 8.94
CA LYS A 182 -22.70 11.46 8.97
C LYS A 182 -23.17 12.08 10.28
N ALA A 183 -22.69 11.58 11.40
CA ALA A 183 -23.03 12.08 12.72
C ALA A 183 -22.50 13.51 12.92
N ALA A 184 -21.25 13.78 12.54
CA ALA A 184 -20.61 15.09 12.61
C ALA A 184 -21.40 16.16 11.84
N LEU A 185 -21.64 15.93 10.56
CA LEU A 185 -22.35 16.88 9.70
C LEU A 185 -23.82 17.04 10.12
N GLY A 186 -24.44 15.95 10.62
CA GLY A 186 -25.78 15.98 11.20
C GLY A 186 -25.90 16.89 12.43
N ALA A 187 -24.81 17.07 13.19
CA ALA A 187 -24.73 17.94 14.37
C ALA A 187 -24.34 19.40 14.04
N THR A 188 -24.18 19.75 12.77
CA THR A 188 -23.77 21.07 12.29
C THR A 188 -24.70 21.61 11.22
N ASN A 189 -24.46 22.86 10.78
CA ASN A 189 -25.15 23.44 9.63
C ASN A 189 -24.46 23.17 8.28
N VAL A 190 -23.27 22.54 8.32
CA VAL A 190 -22.50 22.16 7.12
C VAL A 190 -23.07 20.85 6.57
N LYS A 191 -23.34 20.82 5.27
CA LYS A 191 -23.90 19.64 4.61
C LYS A 191 -22.84 18.71 4.05
N ARG A 192 -21.73 19.28 3.64
CA ARG A 192 -20.57 18.59 3.05
C ARG A 192 -19.31 19.36 3.44
N LEU A 193 -18.21 18.66 3.62
CA LEU A 193 -16.89 19.26 3.68
C LEU A 193 -16.48 19.68 2.26
N ASP A 194 -15.69 20.72 2.15
CA ASP A 194 -15.16 21.17 0.85
C ASP A 194 -14.01 20.26 0.39
N LEU A 195 -13.16 19.82 1.34
CA LEU A 195 -12.00 18.98 1.08
C LEU A 195 -11.90 17.92 2.18
N PHE A 196 -11.69 16.69 1.79
CA PHE A 196 -11.33 15.58 2.67
C PHE A 196 -9.96 15.07 2.22
N ALA A 197 -9.06 14.79 3.15
CA ALA A 197 -7.74 14.27 2.82
C ALA A 197 -7.38 13.11 3.77
N PHE A 198 -6.72 12.12 3.23
CA PHE A 198 -5.97 11.15 4.00
C PHE A 198 -4.47 11.45 3.89
N HIS A 199 -3.86 11.74 5.01
CA HIS A 199 -2.43 11.69 5.20
C HIS A 199 -2.13 10.30 5.77
N ALA A 200 -2.27 9.29 4.91
CA ALA A 200 -2.26 7.87 5.25
C ALA A 200 -2.10 7.02 3.98
N CYS A 201 -1.51 5.83 4.14
CA CYS A 201 -1.23 4.87 3.07
C CYS A 201 -2.52 4.34 2.42
N LEU A 202 -2.48 4.02 1.12
CA LEU A 202 -3.47 3.19 0.39
C LEU A 202 -4.91 3.73 0.33
N MET A 203 -5.18 4.95 0.79
CA MET A 203 -6.53 5.49 0.87
C MET A 203 -7.05 6.08 -0.45
N GLY A 204 -6.27 6.03 -1.54
CA GLY A 204 -6.68 6.36 -2.91
C GLY A 204 -7.51 5.25 -3.57
N GLU A 205 -8.25 4.49 -2.79
CA GLU A 205 -9.00 3.31 -3.19
C GLU A 205 -10.48 3.65 -3.45
N TYR A 206 -11.12 2.89 -4.37
CA TYR A 206 -12.49 3.18 -4.83
C TYR A 206 -13.53 3.13 -3.70
N ASP A 207 -13.51 2.08 -2.84
CA ASP A 207 -14.49 1.93 -1.76
C ASP A 207 -14.32 3.02 -0.69
N VAL A 208 -13.07 3.50 -0.48
CA VAL A 208 -12.76 4.68 0.35
C VAL A 208 -13.41 5.93 -0.25
N ALA A 209 -13.14 6.21 -1.54
CA ALA A 209 -13.71 7.35 -2.24
C ALA A 209 -15.26 7.31 -2.24
N ALA A 210 -15.85 6.14 -2.46
CA ALA A 210 -17.31 5.94 -2.44
C ALA A 210 -17.91 6.15 -1.04
N THR A 211 -17.20 5.73 0.03
CA THR A 211 -17.60 5.96 1.42
C THR A 211 -17.63 7.44 1.79
N VAL A 212 -16.63 8.20 1.33
CA VAL A 212 -16.49 9.63 1.65
C VAL A 212 -17.35 10.51 0.72
N ALA A 213 -17.67 10.05 -0.49
CA ALA A 213 -18.40 10.81 -1.50
C ALA A 213 -19.71 11.48 -1.02
N PRO A 214 -20.53 10.92 -0.11
CA PRO A 214 -21.70 11.61 0.42
C PRO A 214 -21.38 12.85 1.28
N TYR A 215 -20.16 12.96 1.82
CA TYR A 215 -19.81 13.87 2.90
C TYR A 215 -18.80 14.96 2.52
N ALA A 216 -18.09 14.80 1.41
CA ALA A 216 -17.12 15.80 0.95
C ALA A 216 -17.24 16.06 -0.57
N ASP A 217 -16.71 17.20 -1.03
CA ASP A 217 -16.71 17.56 -2.44
C ASP A 217 -15.49 17.04 -3.18
N PHE A 218 -14.33 17.05 -2.52
CA PHE A 218 -13.06 16.57 -3.06
C PHE A 218 -12.35 15.64 -2.06
N LEU A 219 -11.62 14.66 -2.58
CA LEU A 219 -10.74 13.77 -1.83
C LEU A 219 -9.30 13.97 -2.29
N LEU A 220 -8.38 14.06 -1.33
CA LEU A 220 -6.94 13.93 -1.52
C LEU A 220 -6.50 12.61 -0.88
N ALA A 221 -5.88 11.74 -1.64
CA ALA A 221 -5.39 10.46 -1.15
C ALA A 221 -4.31 9.88 -2.07
N SER A 222 -3.50 8.98 -1.52
CA SER A 222 -2.52 8.16 -2.24
C SER A 222 -3.07 6.76 -2.46
N GLU A 223 -2.81 6.18 -3.63
CA GLU A 223 -3.02 4.76 -3.90
C GLU A 223 -1.95 3.90 -3.24
N GLU A 224 -0.75 4.47 -3.05
CA GLU A 224 0.43 3.81 -2.53
C GLU A 224 0.67 4.19 -1.06
N VAL A 225 1.62 3.51 -0.43
CA VAL A 225 2.21 3.87 0.86
C VAL A 225 2.65 5.33 0.84
N MET A 226 2.34 6.05 1.90
CA MET A 226 2.55 7.49 2.01
C MET A 226 3.53 7.79 3.14
N TRP A 227 4.64 8.43 2.79
CA TRP A 227 5.60 8.93 3.77
C TRP A 227 5.09 10.22 4.43
N GLY A 228 5.48 10.47 5.68
CA GLY A 228 5.03 11.67 6.40
C GLY A 228 5.26 12.97 5.64
N GLU A 229 6.38 13.10 4.92
CA GLU A 229 6.74 14.27 4.13
C GLU A 229 5.98 14.36 2.79
N THR A 230 5.37 13.28 2.32
CA THR A 230 4.61 13.26 1.05
C THR A 230 3.43 14.23 1.08
N PHE A 231 2.90 14.52 2.27
CA PHE A 231 1.93 15.60 2.45
C PHE A 231 2.68 16.87 2.91
N ASP A 232 3.09 17.73 1.96
CA ASP A 232 3.85 18.94 2.27
C ASP A 232 2.98 19.98 3.00
N TRP A 233 2.82 19.80 4.30
CA TRP A 233 2.05 20.68 5.18
C TRP A 233 2.54 22.12 5.14
N LYS A 234 3.85 22.33 5.06
CA LYS A 234 4.44 23.66 4.99
C LYS A 234 3.99 24.40 3.74
N SER A 235 4.13 23.80 2.58
CA SER A 235 3.75 24.42 1.31
C SER A 235 2.25 24.63 1.22
N ALA A 236 1.44 23.62 1.56
CA ALA A 236 -0.02 23.69 1.55
C ALA A 236 -0.55 24.82 2.45
N MET A 237 -0.10 24.88 3.72
CA MET A 237 -0.57 25.90 4.66
C MET A 237 0.00 27.28 4.36
N THR A 238 1.23 27.39 3.85
CA THR A 238 1.80 28.68 3.40
C THR A 238 1.00 29.23 2.21
N TYR A 239 0.66 28.36 1.25
CA TYR A 239 -0.20 28.77 0.13
C TYR A 239 -1.56 29.25 0.64
N LEU A 240 -2.26 28.45 1.46
CA LEU A 240 -3.60 28.77 1.95
C LEU A 240 -3.64 30.05 2.78
N THR A 241 -2.67 30.27 3.68
CA THR A 241 -2.62 31.49 4.50
C THR A 241 -2.26 32.74 3.71
N SER A 242 -1.54 32.57 2.59
CA SER A 242 -1.25 33.66 1.64
C SER A 242 -2.41 33.92 0.66
N ASN A 243 -3.24 32.93 0.39
CA ASN A 243 -4.36 32.96 -0.54
C ASN A 243 -5.65 32.43 0.12
N PRO A 244 -6.16 33.08 1.19
CA PRO A 244 -7.30 32.55 1.94
C PRO A 244 -8.61 32.50 1.14
N ALA A 245 -8.66 33.14 -0.03
CA ALA A 245 -9.79 33.06 -0.95
C ALA A 245 -9.71 31.89 -1.94
N ALA A 246 -8.65 31.08 -1.88
CA ALA A 246 -8.48 29.90 -2.75
C ALA A 246 -9.64 28.93 -2.56
N GLY A 247 -10.13 28.37 -3.66
CA GLY A 247 -11.17 27.36 -3.63
C GLY A 247 -10.61 25.96 -3.29
N PRO A 248 -11.50 25.00 -2.92
CA PRO A 248 -11.06 23.68 -2.47
C PRO A 248 -10.28 22.90 -3.55
N ALA A 249 -10.69 22.94 -4.81
CA ALA A 249 -9.95 22.30 -5.89
C ALA A 249 -8.58 22.96 -6.14
N GLU A 250 -8.47 24.26 -5.93
CA GLU A 250 -7.20 24.99 -6.07
C GLU A 250 -6.21 24.61 -4.95
N LEU A 251 -6.70 24.55 -3.69
CA LEU A 251 -5.89 24.06 -2.57
C LEU A 251 -5.47 22.60 -2.79
N GLY A 252 -6.40 21.75 -3.23
CA GLY A 252 -6.14 20.35 -3.51
C GLY A 252 -5.05 20.14 -4.55
N LYS A 253 -5.06 20.92 -5.65
CA LYS A 253 -3.99 20.89 -6.66
C LYS A 253 -2.63 21.26 -6.09
N VAL A 254 -2.57 22.28 -5.23
CA VAL A 254 -1.29 22.65 -4.57
C VAL A 254 -0.74 21.50 -3.73
N VAL A 255 -1.61 20.77 -2.99
CA VAL A 255 -1.18 19.61 -2.21
C VAL A 255 -0.63 18.52 -3.13
N VAL A 256 -1.31 18.20 -4.24
CA VAL A 256 -0.85 17.20 -5.22
C VAL A 256 0.48 17.62 -5.86
N ASP A 257 0.61 18.89 -6.29
CA ASP A 257 1.80 19.40 -6.97
C ASP A 257 3.04 19.45 -6.05
N THR A 258 2.84 19.54 -4.73
CA THR A 258 3.93 19.61 -3.76
C THR A 258 4.18 18.28 -3.03
N GLY A 259 3.26 17.32 -3.12
CA GLY A 259 3.32 16.07 -2.37
C GLY A 259 4.39 15.10 -2.88
N VAL A 260 4.56 14.97 -4.19
CA VAL A 260 5.58 14.10 -4.78
C VAL A 260 6.79 14.94 -5.16
N GLN A 261 7.82 14.90 -4.34
CA GLN A 261 9.06 15.67 -4.53
C GLN A 261 10.18 14.79 -5.10
N PRO A 262 11.14 15.36 -5.87
CA PRO A 262 12.32 14.62 -6.28
C PRO A 262 13.07 14.07 -5.05
N GLY A 263 13.33 12.77 -5.06
CA GLY A 263 13.98 12.05 -3.96
C GLY A 263 13.06 11.23 -3.09
N PHE A 264 11.73 11.32 -3.25
CA PHE A 264 10.81 10.31 -2.71
C PHE A 264 10.88 9.00 -3.52
N PRO A 265 10.46 7.86 -2.90
CA PRO A 265 10.36 6.60 -3.63
C PRO A 265 9.55 6.77 -4.92
N ASP A 266 10.00 6.14 -5.98
CA ASP A 266 9.39 6.27 -7.31
C ASP A 266 7.95 5.76 -7.42
N ILE A 267 7.49 4.99 -6.43
CA ILE A 267 6.14 4.43 -6.40
C ILE A 267 5.08 5.34 -5.79
N VAL A 268 5.47 6.49 -5.21
CA VAL A 268 4.52 7.40 -4.53
C VAL A 268 3.47 7.95 -5.49
N THR A 269 2.24 8.05 -5.01
CA THR A 269 1.13 8.71 -5.71
C THR A 269 0.44 9.75 -4.83
N MET A 270 -0.20 10.75 -5.45
CA MET A 270 -1.12 11.68 -4.79
C MET A 270 -2.16 12.16 -5.78
N ALA A 271 -3.42 11.94 -5.49
CA ALA A 271 -4.54 12.30 -6.36
C ALA A 271 -5.51 13.28 -5.71
N LEU A 272 -6.04 14.21 -6.52
CA LEU A 272 -7.22 15.01 -6.19
C LEU A 272 -8.43 14.47 -6.96
N ILE A 273 -9.40 13.94 -6.25
CA ILE A 273 -10.58 13.26 -6.80
C ILE A 273 -11.84 14.12 -6.60
N ASP A 274 -12.58 14.40 -7.66
CA ASP A 274 -13.94 15.00 -7.60
C ASP A 274 -14.96 13.95 -7.16
N LEU A 275 -15.32 13.96 -5.89
CA LEU A 275 -16.22 12.99 -5.28
C LEU A 275 -17.64 13.00 -5.88
N LYS A 276 -18.03 14.08 -6.55
CA LYS A 276 -19.32 14.12 -7.27
C LYS A 276 -19.34 13.20 -8.50
N LYS A 277 -18.16 12.76 -8.97
CA LYS A 277 -18.02 11.89 -10.15
C LYS A 277 -17.75 10.43 -9.79
N VAL A 278 -17.43 10.11 -8.55
CA VAL A 278 -17.18 8.74 -8.09
C VAL A 278 -18.37 7.81 -8.37
N GLY A 279 -19.61 8.33 -8.29
CA GLY A 279 -20.79 7.56 -8.66
C GLY A 279 -20.80 7.10 -10.13
N ALA A 280 -20.15 7.82 -11.06
CA ALA A 280 -20.00 7.38 -12.44
C ALA A 280 -18.98 6.25 -12.57
N VAL A 281 -17.88 6.30 -11.78
CA VAL A 281 -16.91 5.20 -11.68
C VAL A 281 -17.62 3.94 -11.19
N GLY A 282 -18.43 4.03 -10.12
CA GLY A 282 -19.19 2.89 -9.59
C GLY A 282 -20.18 2.29 -10.59
N GLN A 283 -20.85 3.11 -11.39
CA GLN A 283 -21.76 2.59 -12.43
C GLN A 283 -20.98 1.87 -13.56
N ALA A 284 -19.83 2.39 -13.95
CA ALA A 284 -18.96 1.77 -14.93
C ALA A 284 -18.39 0.44 -14.39
N LEU A 285 -17.91 0.45 -13.15
CA LEU A 285 -17.39 -0.73 -12.45
C LEU A 285 -18.45 -1.83 -12.35
N LYS A 286 -19.69 -1.49 -12.00
CA LYS A 286 -20.81 -2.43 -12.01
C LYS A 286 -21.02 -3.07 -13.38
N SER A 287 -20.88 -2.29 -14.45
CA SER A 287 -21.03 -2.81 -15.81
C SER A 287 -19.89 -3.74 -16.19
N LEU A 288 -18.65 -3.43 -15.77
CA LEU A 288 -17.48 -4.29 -15.93
C LEU A 288 -17.67 -5.60 -15.16
N SER A 289 -18.02 -5.50 -13.87
CA SER A 289 -18.25 -6.66 -13.01
C SER A 289 -19.25 -7.63 -13.62
N LYS A 290 -20.38 -7.09 -14.13
CA LYS A 290 -21.38 -7.91 -14.81
C LYS A 290 -20.83 -8.56 -16.07
N ALA A 291 -20.09 -7.84 -16.90
CA ALA A 291 -19.55 -8.37 -18.14
C ALA A 291 -18.51 -9.47 -17.88
N VAL A 292 -17.69 -9.33 -16.83
CA VAL A 292 -16.74 -10.36 -16.38
C VAL A 292 -17.49 -11.61 -15.92
N VAL A 293 -18.49 -11.47 -15.03
CA VAL A 293 -19.29 -12.61 -14.53
C VAL A 293 -20.03 -13.33 -15.67
N ASP A 294 -20.63 -12.57 -16.60
CA ASP A 294 -21.38 -13.15 -17.72
C ASP A 294 -20.49 -13.96 -18.69
N ASP A 295 -19.18 -13.72 -18.70
CA ASP A 295 -18.23 -14.34 -19.64
C ASP A 295 -17.03 -14.98 -18.93
N ILE A 296 -17.17 -15.31 -17.65
CA ILE A 296 -16.06 -15.69 -16.76
C ILE A 296 -15.23 -16.86 -17.31
N ASP A 297 -15.90 -17.88 -17.87
CA ASP A 297 -15.25 -19.09 -18.41
C ASP A 297 -14.29 -18.78 -19.58
N ASN A 298 -14.45 -17.63 -20.24
CA ASN A 298 -13.60 -17.23 -21.37
C ASN A 298 -12.60 -16.13 -21.04
N VAL A 299 -12.81 -15.39 -19.93
CA VAL A 299 -11.99 -14.21 -19.62
C VAL A 299 -11.15 -14.35 -18.37
N ALA A 300 -11.38 -15.35 -17.54
CA ALA A 300 -10.76 -15.47 -16.22
C ALA A 300 -9.24 -15.42 -16.27
N SER A 301 -8.59 -16.23 -17.11
CA SER A 301 -7.13 -16.27 -17.22
C SER A 301 -6.53 -14.95 -17.74
N GLU A 302 -7.16 -14.35 -18.75
CA GLU A 302 -6.70 -13.04 -19.24
C GLU A 302 -6.95 -11.93 -18.22
N PHE A 303 -8.05 -11.99 -17.49
CA PHE A 303 -8.36 -11.05 -16.40
C PHE A 303 -7.31 -11.14 -15.28
N GLY A 304 -6.92 -12.36 -14.90
CA GLY A 304 -5.84 -12.60 -13.96
C GLY A 304 -4.48 -12.11 -14.49
N ARG A 305 -4.11 -12.44 -15.73
CA ARG A 305 -2.86 -11.97 -16.35
C ARG A 305 -2.76 -10.45 -16.40
N GLN A 306 -3.87 -9.77 -16.65
CA GLN A 306 -3.87 -8.30 -16.67
C GLN A 306 -3.83 -7.72 -15.25
N ARG A 307 -4.37 -8.43 -14.25
CA ARG A 307 -4.18 -8.10 -12.83
C ARG A 307 -2.71 -8.18 -12.44
N GLU A 308 -2.01 -9.25 -12.83
CA GLU A 308 -0.57 -9.44 -12.56
C GLU A 308 0.33 -8.37 -13.19
N GLN A 309 -0.12 -7.77 -14.28
CA GLN A 309 0.61 -6.71 -14.99
C GLN A 309 0.19 -5.30 -14.58
N ALA A 310 -0.92 -5.15 -13.89
CA ALA A 310 -1.38 -3.87 -13.39
C ALA A 310 -0.49 -3.41 -12.22
N ILE A 311 -0.38 -2.09 -12.03
CA ILE A 311 0.33 -1.57 -10.85
C ILE A 311 -0.38 -2.08 -9.60
N GLU A 312 0.37 -2.71 -8.72
CA GLU A 312 -0.05 -3.13 -7.40
C GLU A 312 0.57 -2.22 -6.34
N PHE A 313 -0.21 -1.84 -5.32
CA PHE A 313 0.17 -0.91 -4.28
C PHE A 313 0.28 -1.59 -2.91
N GLY A 314 1.10 -1.01 -2.02
CA GLY A 314 1.38 -1.60 -0.72
C GLY A 314 2.14 -2.92 -0.85
N LEU A 315 2.94 -3.07 -1.91
CA LEU A 315 3.73 -4.27 -2.13
C LEU A 315 4.89 -4.27 -1.15
N ASP A 316 4.90 -5.28 -0.30
CA ASP A 316 6.09 -5.59 0.48
C ASP A 316 7.18 -6.09 -0.46
N PRO A 317 8.29 -5.40 -0.56
CA PRO A 317 9.37 -5.85 -1.42
C PRO A 317 9.87 -7.25 -1.04
N GLY A 318 10.05 -8.09 -2.03
CA GLY A 318 10.38 -9.51 -1.83
C GLY A 318 9.17 -10.43 -1.71
N GLN A 319 7.97 -9.89 -1.65
CA GLN A 319 6.74 -10.63 -1.86
C GLN A 319 6.29 -10.48 -3.32
N ALA A 320 5.74 -11.54 -3.87
CA ALA A 320 5.20 -11.50 -5.24
C ALA A 320 3.97 -10.60 -5.34
N HIS A 321 3.21 -10.45 -4.25
CA HIS A 321 1.98 -9.68 -4.18
C HIS A 321 1.84 -8.95 -2.85
N SER A 322 1.15 -7.82 -2.89
CA SER A 322 0.82 -7.03 -1.71
C SER A 322 -0.17 -7.76 -0.80
N PRO A 323 0.05 -7.78 0.52
CA PRO A 323 -0.92 -8.29 1.47
C PRO A 323 -2.23 -7.48 1.46
N PHE A 324 -2.20 -6.24 0.96
CA PHE A 324 -3.37 -5.39 0.83
C PHE A 324 -4.19 -5.66 -0.45
N GLY A 325 -3.61 -6.32 -1.47
CA GLY A 325 -4.27 -6.68 -2.71
C GLY A 325 -4.86 -5.49 -3.48
N MET A 326 -4.23 -4.31 -3.42
CA MET A 326 -4.70 -3.11 -4.11
C MET A 326 -4.02 -2.96 -5.46
N VAL A 327 -4.81 -2.87 -6.55
CA VAL A 327 -4.30 -2.62 -7.90
C VAL A 327 -4.89 -1.34 -8.48
N ASP A 328 -4.15 -0.64 -9.33
CA ASP A 328 -4.68 0.53 -10.05
C ASP A 328 -5.84 0.11 -10.97
N LEU A 329 -7.03 0.65 -10.71
CA LEU A 329 -8.25 0.29 -11.44
C LEU A 329 -8.20 0.74 -12.90
N GLY A 330 -7.62 1.91 -13.17
CA GLY A 330 -7.52 2.43 -14.53
C GLY A 330 -6.46 1.71 -15.35
N ASP A 331 -5.30 1.39 -14.77
CA ASP A 331 -4.26 0.61 -15.43
C ASP A 331 -4.76 -0.80 -15.74
N LEU A 332 -5.37 -1.51 -14.77
CA LEU A 332 -6.03 -2.78 -14.99
C LEU A 332 -7.01 -2.72 -16.17
N THR A 333 -7.90 -1.74 -16.17
CA THR A 333 -8.96 -1.67 -17.21
C THR A 333 -8.43 -1.29 -18.58
N ARG A 334 -7.36 -0.50 -18.67
CA ARG A 334 -6.68 -0.17 -19.94
C ARG A 334 -5.99 -1.38 -20.56
N ARG A 335 -5.55 -2.35 -19.73
CA ARG A 335 -4.90 -3.59 -20.15
C ARG A 335 -5.87 -4.63 -20.71
N LEU A 336 -7.15 -4.59 -20.35
CA LEU A 336 -8.18 -5.54 -20.79
C LEU A 336 -8.51 -5.40 -22.29
N THR A 337 -7.52 -5.70 -23.15
CA THR A 337 -7.60 -5.54 -24.61
C THR A 337 -7.90 -6.85 -25.35
N ASN A 338 -7.45 -7.99 -24.82
CA ASN A 338 -7.60 -9.34 -25.40
C ASN A 338 -8.74 -10.12 -24.77
N VAL A 339 -9.79 -9.42 -24.36
CA VAL A 339 -11.00 -9.97 -23.75
C VAL A 339 -12.19 -9.82 -24.69
N SER A 340 -13.33 -10.38 -24.33
CA SER A 340 -14.56 -10.21 -25.12
C SER A 340 -14.93 -8.74 -25.31
N ASN A 341 -15.64 -8.43 -26.39
CA ASN A 341 -16.04 -7.06 -26.68
C ASN A 341 -16.90 -6.44 -25.58
N ALA A 342 -17.71 -7.24 -24.88
CA ALA A 342 -18.51 -6.75 -23.76
C ALA A 342 -17.64 -6.28 -22.59
N VAL A 343 -16.65 -7.07 -22.19
CA VAL A 343 -15.69 -6.73 -21.12
C VAL A 343 -14.85 -5.53 -21.54
N LYS A 344 -14.32 -5.52 -22.76
CA LYS A 344 -13.51 -4.40 -23.29
C LYS A 344 -14.26 -3.06 -23.28
N VAL A 345 -15.53 -3.04 -23.73
CA VAL A 345 -16.35 -1.81 -23.74
C VAL A 345 -16.62 -1.34 -22.31
N ALA A 346 -16.91 -2.29 -21.40
CA ALA A 346 -17.14 -1.96 -19.99
C ALA A 346 -15.87 -1.43 -19.31
N ALA A 347 -14.71 -2.06 -19.55
CA ALA A 347 -13.40 -1.63 -19.04
C ALA A 347 -13.06 -0.19 -19.53
N ASN A 348 -13.21 0.10 -20.81
CA ASN A 348 -13.02 1.45 -21.33
C ASN A 348 -13.95 2.49 -20.68
N SER A 349 -15.16 2.08 -20.27
CA SER A 349 -16.09 2.97 -19.56
C SER A 349 -15.59 3.30 -18.15
N VAL A 350 -14.92 2.34 -17.48
CA VAL A 350 -14.29 2.56 -16.16
C VAL A 350 -13.13 3.54 -16.30
N SER A 351 -12.19 3.28 -17.22
CA SER A 351 -11.06 4.20 -17.47
C SER A 351 -11.54 5.62 -17.78
N THR A 352 -12.56 5.78 -18.63
CA THR A 352 -13.13 7.09 -18.95
C THR A 352 -13.76 7.77 -17.74
N ALA A 353 -14.40 7.01 -16.84
CA ALA A 353 -15.00 7.57 -15.64
C ALA A 353 -13.92 8.03 -14.64
N ILE A 354 -12.82 7.29 -14.50
CA ILE A 354 -11.66 7.64 -13.69
C ILE A 354 -11.02 8.92 -14.22
N ASP A 355 -10.71 8.99 -15.54
CA ASP A 355 -10.17 10.20 -16.20
C ASP A 355 -11.05 11.43 -15.96
N GLY A 356 -12.35 11.22 -15.80
CA GLY A 356 -13.29 12.29 -15.48
C GLY A 356 -13.33 12.66 -14.00
N ALA A 357 -13.02 11.76 -13.07
CA ALA A 357 -13.10 11.96 -11.63
C ALA A 357 -11.79 12.50 -11.04
N VAL A 358 -10.64 12.04 -11.50
CA VAL A 358 -9.32 12.52 -11.07
C VAL A 358 -9.02 13.86 -11.74
N LEU A 359 -8.83 14.90 -10.95
CA LEU A 359 -8.62 16.29 -11.41
C LEU A 359 -7.14 16.65 -11.50
N GLU A 360 -6.35 16.08 -10.64
CA GLU A 360 -4.89 16.23 -10.58
C GLU A 360 -4.30 14.95 -10.03
N LEU A 361 -3.17 14.54 -10.57
CA LEU A 361 -2.44 13.35 -10.14
C LEU A 361 -0.94 13.63 -10.25
N SER A 362 -0.20 13.37 -9.19
CA SER A 362 1.25 13.36 -9.18
C SER A 362 1.73 11.95 -8.84
N THR A 363 2.73 11.46 -9.58
CA THR A 363 3.26 10.11 -9.42
C THR A 363 4.78 10.13 -9.45
N GLY A 364 5.40 9.23 -8.70
CA GLY A 364 6.81 8.91 -8.88
C GLY A 364 7.08 8.15 -10.18
N GLY A 365 8.34 7.95 -10.51
CA GLY A 365 8.76 7.33 -11.78
C GLY A 365 8.20 5.94 -12.00
N ALA A 366 8.19 5.08 -10.96
CA ALA A 366 7.68 3.72 -11.04
C ALA A 366 6.14 3.61 -11.06
N ALA A 367 5.44 4.68 -10.69
CA ALA A 367 3.97 4.73 -10.69
C ALA A 367 3.38 5.55 -11.86
N GLN A 368 4.13 5.78 -12.94
CA GLN A 368 3.69 6.68 -14.04
C GLN A 368 2.41 6.23 -14.76
N SER A 369 2.06 4.95 -14.74
CA SER A 369 0.81 4.46 -15.31
C SER A 369 -0.36 4.48 -14.32
N ALA A 370 -0.15 4.86 -13.07
CA ALA A 370 -1.18 5.03 -12.07
C ALA A 370 -2.24 6.05 -12.52
N THR A 371 -3.46 5.85 -12.06
CA THR A 371 -4.60 6.65 -12.50
C THR A 371 -5.31 7.40 -11.38
N GLY A 372 -4.86 7.22 -10.14
CA GLY A 372 -5.32 7.93 -8.95
C GLY A 372 -6.47 7.26 -8.21
N ILE A 373 -6.91 6.06 -8.66
CA ILE A 373 -7.92 5.26 -7.98
C ILE A 373 -7.57 3.78 -8.09
N SER A 374 -7.21 3.17 -6.98
CA SER A 374 -7.02 1.72 -6.87
C SER A 374 -8.32 0.97 -6.55
N ILE A 375 -8.26 -0.36 -6.60
CA ILE A 375 -9.35 -1.25 -6.21
C ILE A 375 -8.79 -2.52 -5.58
N TYR A 376 -9.53 -3.07 -4.62
CA TYR A 376 -9.21 -4.35 -4.01
C TYR A 376 -9.36 -5.50 -5.02
N PHE A 377 -8.26 -6.17 -5.33
CA PHE A 377 -8.19 -7.34 -6.20
C PHE A 377 -6.95 -8.17 -5.85
N PRO A 378 -6.97 -8.98 -4.79
CA PRO A 378 -5.89 -9.91 -4.45
C PRO A 378 -5.50 -10.83 -5.60
N ALA A 379 -4.23 -11.24 -5.63
CA ALA A 379 -3.70 -12.09 -6.68
C ALA A 379 -4.39 -13.46 -6.74
N ASP A 380 -4.63 -14.04 -5.58
CA ASP A 380 -5.28 -15.34 -5.48
C ASP A 380 -6.33 -15.40 -4.36
N SER A 381 -7.07 -16.50 -4.35
CA SER A 381 -8.17 -16.70 -3.40
C SER A 381 -7.75 -16.86 -1.94
N ARG A 382 -6.49 -17.15 -1.67
CA ARG A 382 -5.96 -17.32 -0.29
C ARG A 382 -5.75 -15.96 0.38
N ASP A 383 -5.47 -14.94 -0.45
CA ASP A 383 -5.23 -13.58 -0.01
C ASP A 383 -6.53 -12.77 0.07
N TYR A 384 -7.67 -13.37 -0.31
CA TYR A 384 -8.97 -12.71 -0.22
C TYR A 384 -9.42 -12.60 1.23
N ASP A 385 -9.38 -11.38 1.78
CA ASP A 385 -9.88 -11.10 3.12
C ASP A 385 -11.40 -10.97 3.14
N LYS A 386 -12.05 -11.76 3.98
CA LYS A 386 -13.52 -11.75 4.14
C LYS A 386 -14.07 -10.48 4.79
N GLN A 387 -13.24 -9.63 5.37
CA GLN A 387 -13.64 -8.31 5.85
C GLN A 387 -14.14 -7.44 4.68
N TYR A 388 -13.58 -7.65 3.48
CA TYR A 388 -14.05 -6.98 2.26
C TYR A 388 -15.56 -7.19 2.02
N ASP A 389 -16.13 -8.33 2.39
CA ASP A 389 -17.56 -8.60 2.27
C ASP A 389 -18.44 -7.61 3.05
N ALA A 390 -17.92 -7.09 4.16
CA ALA A 390 -18.61 -6.14 5.03
C ALA A 390 -18.30 -4.68 4.69
N PHE A 391 -17.09 -4.40 4.14
CA PHE A 391 -16.60 -3.04 3.95
C PHE A 391 -16.82 -2.51 2.53
N SER A 392 -16.89 -3.40 1.53
CA SER A 392 -17.06 -2.99 0.14
C SER A 392 -18.39 -2.26 -0.11
N THR A 393 -18.28 -1.14 -0.81
CA THR A 393 -19.42 -0.39 -1.37
C THR A 393 -19.84 -0.92 -2.74
N SER A 394 -19.10 -1.89 -3.31
CA SER A 394 -19.26 -2.44 -4.66
C SER A 394 -19.60 -3.94 -4.66
N PRO A 395 -20.85 -4.32 -4.30
CA PRO A 395 -21.24 -5.73 -4.23
C PRO A 395 -21.20 -6.45 -5.59
N ASP A 396 -21.28 -5.73 -6.71
CA ASP A 396 -21.15 -6.32 -8.03
C ASP A 396 -19.69 -6.66 -8.36
N TRP A 397 -18.72 -5.85 -7.92
CA TRP A 397 -17.29 -6.15 -8.04
C TRP A 397 -16.91 -7.36 -7.19
N ARG A 398 -17.37 -7.41 -5.95
CA ARG A 398 -17.18 -8.58 -5.08
C ARG A 398 -17.63 -9.88 -5.76
N LYS A 399 -18.81 -9.88 -6.41
CA LYS A 399 -19.29 -11.04 -7.17
C LYS A 399 -18.40 -11.40 -8.35
N ALA A 400 -17.78 -10.39 -8.98
CA ALA A 400 -16.83 -10.65 -10.05
C ALA A 400 -15.55 -11.32 -9.51
N LEU A 401 -15.05 -10.89 -8.35
CA LEU A 401 -13.95 -11.54 -7.66
C LEU A 401 -14.30 -12.97 -7.22
N GLU A 402 -15.47 -13.16 -6.59
CA GLU A 402 -15.97 -14.50 -6.23
C GLU A 402 -16.00 -15.43 -7.44
N ALA A 403 -16.62 -14.98 -8.56
CA ALA A 403 -16.67 -15.76 -9.79
C ALA A 403 -15.28 -16.03 -10.38
N TYR A 404 -14.37 -15.05 -10.31
CA TYR A 404 -13.00 -15.21 -10.77
C TYR A 404 -12.25 -16.27 -9.96
N TYR A 405 -12.30 -16.20 -8.63
CA TYR A 405 -11.61 -17.16 -7.77
C TYR A 405 -12.24 -18.56 -7.82
N GLU A 406 -13.55 -18.68 -8.13
CA GLU A 406 -14.21 -19.97 -8.36
C GLU A 406 -13.70 -20.69 -9.62
N THR A 407 -13.07 -19.97 -10.57
CA THR A 407 -12.41 -20.59 -11.73
C THR A 407 -11.05 -21.21 -11.36
N GLY A 408 -10.45 -20.80 -10.23
CA GLY A 408 -9.22 -21.36 -9.72
C GLY A 408 -9.39 -22.83 -9.32
N ALA A 409 -8.41 -23.66 -9.65
CA ALA A 409 -8.45 -25.06 -9.29
C ALA A 409 -8.26 -25.23 -7.78
N THR A 410 -9.29 -25.67 -7.07
CA THR A 410 -9.14 -26.15 -5.70
C THR A 410 -8.77 -27.63 -5.71
N PRO A 411 -7.68 -28.07 -5.04
CA PRO A 411 -7.39 -29.49 -4.86
C PRO A 411 -8.57 -30.13 -4.11
N GLY A 412 -9.38 -30.91 -4.81
CA GLY A 412 -10.53 -31.58 -4.19
C GLY A 412 -10.08 -32.64 -3.17
N PRO A 413 -10.95 -32.99 -2.17
CA PRO A 413 -10.68 -34.11 -1.26
C PRO A 413 -10.58 -35.40 -2.08
N GLY A 414 -9.35 -35.86 -2.32
CA GLY A 414 -9.06 -37.04 -3.14
C GLY A 414 -7.99 -36.84 -4.22
N GLY A 415 -7.39 -35.61 -4.29
CA GLY A 415 -6.29 -35.35 -5.21
C GLY A 415 -6.68 -35.29 -6.69
N ASN A 416 -7.91 -34.93 -6.99
CA ASN A 416 -8.34 -34.70 -8.37
C ASN A 416 -7.90 -33.27 -8.76
N THR A 417 -6.81 -33.17 -9.52
CA THR A 417 -6.10 -31.93 -9.89
C THR A 417 -6.50 -31.43 -11.29
N THR A 418 -7.71 -31.65 -11.73
CA THR A 418 -8.15 -31.18 -13.05
C THR A 418 -8.15 -29.63 -13.04
N GLY A 419 -7.29 -29.04 -13.87
CA GLY A 419 -7.15 -27.58 -13.98
C GLY A 419 -6.03 -26.96 -13.14
N VAL A 420 -5.43 -27.64 -12.17
CA VAL A 420 -4.23 -27.15 -11.47
C VAL A 420 -3.09 -27.04 -12.46
N PRO A 421 -2.30 -25.93 -12.49
CA PRO A 421 -1.13 -25.83 -13.34
C PRO A 421 -0.22 -27.04 -13.17
N ALA A 422 0.22 -27.60 -14.26
CA ALA A 422 1.16 -28.72 -14.27
C ALA A 422 2.05 -28.65 -15.51
N PHE A 423 3.33 -28.93 -15.35
CA PHE A 423 4.22 -29.15 -16.47
C PHE A 423 4.17 -30.63 -16.92
N GLU A 424 4.29 -30.89 -18.22
CA GLU A 424 4.39 -32.25 -18.77
C GLU A 424 5.60 -33.02 -18.20
N SER A 425 6.63 -32.28 -17.77
CA SER A 425 7.85 -32.80 -17.15
C SER A 425 8.26 -31.91 -15.98
N PRO A 426 8.70 -32.47 -14.85
CA PRO A 426 9.31 -31.69 -13.77
C PRO A 426 10.71 -31.18 -14.14
N THR A 427 11.22 -31.56 -15.32
CA THR A 427 12.51 -31.12 -15.84
C THR A 427 12.29 -30.13 -16.97
N ALA A 428 12.82 -28.91 -16.79
CA ALA A 428 12.83 -27.90 -17.83
C ALA A 428 13.84 -28.23 -18.92
N ASP A 429 13.50 -27.89 -20.16
CA ASP A 429 14.44 -27.88 -21.26
C ASP A 429 15.34 -26.66 -21.16
N ILE A 430 16.66 -26.82 -21.36
CA ILE A 430 17.59 -25.69 -21.28
C ILE A 430 18.45 -25.61 -22.54
N GLU A 431 18.62 -24.41 -23.05
CA GLU A 431 19.61 -24.05 -24.07
C GLU A 431 20.67 -23.17 -23.39
N ILE A 432 21.94 -23.62 -23.46
CA ILE A 432 23.07 -22.93 -22.80
C ILE A 432 23.99 -22.39 -23.88
N ASP A 433 24.34 -21.13 -23.76
CA ASP A 433 25.37 -20.46 -24.52
C ASP A 433 26.35 -19.69 -23.63
N PRO A 434 27.42 -19.09 -24.13
CA PRO A 434 28.37 -18.34 -23.33
C PRO A 434 27.76 -17.11 -22.62
N ASP A 435 26.62 -16.59 -23.11
CA ASP A 435 25.98 -15.40 -22.63
C ASP A 435 24.83 -15.69 -21.61
N GLY A 436 24.45 -16.99 -21.46
CA GLY A 436 23.42 -17.35 -20.51
C GLY A 436 22.75 -18.71 -20.74
N VAL A 437 21.60 -18.87 -20.09
CA VAL A 437 20.72 -20.01 -20.22
C VAL A 437 19.29 -19.54 -20.53
N LEU A 438 18.66 -20.16 -21.50
CA LEU A 438 17.23 -20.09 -21.73
C LEU A 438 16.61 -21.38 -21.18
N ALA A 439 15.67 -21.27 -20.28
CA ALA A 439 14.89 -22.38 -19.75
C ALA A 439 13.48 -22.33 -20.33
N SER A 440 12.92 -23.49 -20.67
CA SER A 440 11.53 -23.59 -21.09
C SER A 440 10.90 -24.89 -20.57
N ALA A 441 9.58 -24.83 -20.32
CA ALA A 441 8.81 -25.99 -19.92
C ALA A 441 7.41 -25.93 -20.52
N ARG A 442 6.88 -27.10 -20.92
CA ARG A 442 5.56 -27.21 -21.51
C ARG A 442 4.52 -27.55 -20.44
N LEU A 443 3.45 -26.79 -20.39
CA LEU A 443 2.27 -27.07 -19.57
C LEU A 443 1.49 -28.27 -20.15
N VAL A 444 0.85 -29.03 -19.28
CA VAL A 444 -0.10 -30.07 -19.65
C VAL A 444 -1.30 -29.41 -20.34
N ASP A 445 -1.73 -29.99 -21.47
CA ASP A 445 -2.87 -29.49 -22.24
C ASP A 445 -4.11 -29.24 -21.35
N GLY A 446 -4.64 -28.04 -21.41
CA GLY A 446 -5.81 -27.58 -20.63
C GLY A 446 -5.46 -26.98 -19.27
N THR A 447 -4.19 -26.87 -18.87
CA THR A 447 -3.74 -26.12 -17.69
C THR A 447 -3.16 -24.75 -18.03
N GLU A 448 -2.83 -24.51 -19.28
CA GLU A 448 -2.35 -23.21 -19.79
C GLU A 448 -3.36 -22.06 -19.60
N ASP A 449 -4.65 -22.41 -19.64
CA ASP A 449 -5.74 -21.44 -19.46
C ASP A 449 -5.95 -21.04 -17.98
N THR A 450 -5.29 -21.71 -17.03
CA THR A 450 -5.38 -21.38 -15.60
C THR A 450 -4.19 -20.56 -15.11
N VAL A 451 -3.08 -20.55 -15.85
CA VAL A 451 -1.86 -19.84 -15.46
C VAL A 451 -2.03 -18.34 -15.63
N VAL A 452 -1.85 -17.59 -14.54
CA VAL A 452 -1.95 -16.12 -14.50
C VAL A 452 -0.57 -15.46 -14.41
N SER A 453 0.42 -16.08 -13.73
CA SER A 453 1.79 -15.58 -13.67
C SER A 453 2.83 -16.70 -13.76
N ALA A 454 4.06 -16.35 -14.05
CA ALA A 454 5.18 -17.28 -14.05
C ALA A 454 6.51 -16.57 -13.79
N ASP A 455 7.43 -17.26 -13.09
CA ASP A 455 8.75 -16.76 -12.75
C ASP A 455 9.86 -17.73 -13.16
N LEU A 456 11.04 -17.16 -13.41
CA LEU A 456 12.29 -17.89 -13.50
C LEU A 456 13.18 -17.54 -12.31
N LEU A 457 13.63 -18.54 -11.59
CA LEU A 457 14.64 -18.44 -10.55
C LEU A 457 15.97 -18.97 -11.08
N GLY A 458 16.99 -18.12 -11.06
CA GLY A 458 18.37 -18.46 -11.42
C GLY A 458 19.25 -18.57 -10.18
N GLY A 459 20.03 -19.63 -10.06
CA GLY A 459 20.87 -19.84 -8.88
C GLY A 459 22.07 -20.75 -9.10
N VAL A 460 22.90 -20.90 -8.08
CA VAL A 460 24.08 -21.77 -8.08
C VAL A 460 23.98 -22.86 -7.01
N VAL A 461 24.56 -23.99 -7.30
CA VAL A 461 24.66 -25.07 -6.31
C VAL A 461 25.90 -24.83 -5.44
N GLY A 462 25.68 -24.55 -4.17
CA GLY A 462 26.74 -24.32 -3.19
C GLY A 462 27.56 -25.58 -2.88
N ALA A 463 28.70 -25.41 -2.23
CA ALA A 463 29.55 -26.52 -1.80
C ALA A 463 28.88 -27.42 -0.74
N ASP A 464 27.86 -26.93 -0.07
CA ASP A 464 26.98 -27.62 0.86
C ASP A 464 25.90 -28.47 0.19
N GLY A 465 25.77 -28.36 -1.16
CA GLY A 465 24.77 -29.05 -1.96
C GLY A 465 23.40 -28.36 -2.00
N ASN A 466 23.26 -27.19 -1.35
CA ASN A 466 22.06 -26.36 -1.41
C ASN A 466 22.06 -25.53 -2.70
N ILE A 467 20.87 -25.15 -3.15
CA ILE A 467 20.70 -24.22 -4.26
C ILE A 467 20.49 -22.83 -3.67
N HIS A 468 21.38 -21.91 -4.00
CA HIS A 468 21.25 -20.50 -3.63
C HIS A 468 20.65 -19.79 -4.86
N HIS A 469 19.39 -19.38 -4.77
CA HIS A 469 18.73 -18.60 -5.80
C HIS A 469 19.19 -17.15 -5.69
N LEU A 470 19.83 -16.66 -6.75
CA LEU A 470 20.46 -15.33 -6.76
C LEU A 470 19.65 -14.32 -7.58
N LEU A 471 18.72 -14.82 -8.40
CA LEU A 471 17.88 -13.99 -9.27
C LEU A 471 16.46 -14.57 -9.32
N VAL A 472 15.46 -13.69 -9.24
CA VAL A 472 14.06 -13.99 -9.54
C VAL A 472 13.56 -12.96 -10.56
N VAL A 473 13.04 -13.43 -11.68
CA VAL A 473 12.55 -12.57 -12.77
C VAL A 473 11.27 -13.15 -13.35
N PRO A 474 10.33 -12.31 -13.84
CA PRO A 474 9.15 -12.79 -14.54
C PRO A 474 9.52 -13.65 -15.76
N ALA A 475 8.83 -14.78 -15.92
CA ALA A 475 8.92 -15.65 -17.09
C ALA A 475 7.79 -15.34 -18.09
N THR A 476 8.03 -15.63 -19.36
CA THR A 476 7.06 -15.40 -20.44
C THR A 476 6.10 -16.57 -20.53
N ILE A 477 4.81 -16.30 -20.40
CA ILE A 477 3.73 -17.25 -20.68
C ILE A 477 3.42 -17.20 -22.17
N GLY A 478 3.31 -18.38 -22.81
CA GLY A 478 2.99 -18.47 -24.23
C GLY A 478 4.16 -18.12 -25.15
N ALA A 479 5.39 -18.45 -24.78
CA ALA A 479 6.60 -18.19 -25.55
C ALA A 479 6.62 -18.93 -26.89
N GLY A 480 5.98 -18.37 -27.92
CA GLY A 480 5.84 -18.98 -29.26
C GLY A 480 4.78 -20.07 -29.38
N ASP A 481 4.34 -20.65 -28.28
CA ASP A 481 3.26 -21.64 -28.15
C ASP A 481 2.54 -21.38 -26.82
N ALA A 482 1.22 -21.30 -26.81
CA ALA A 482 0.41 -20.98 -25.63
C ALA A 482 0.70 -21.90 -24.42
N HIS A 483 1.18 -23.11 -24.66
CA HIS A 483 1.51 -24.08 -23.61
C HIS A 483 2.94 -23.97 -23.06
N VAL A 484 3.75 -23.02 -23.53
CA VAL A 484 5.16 -22.93 -23.14
C VAL A 484 5.39 -21.76 -22.19
N ILE A 485 6.00 -22.05 -21.04
CA ILE A 485 6.60 -21.05 -20.16
C ILE A 485 8.09 -21.00 -20.45
N ALA A 486 8.66 -19.81 -20.64
CA ALA A 486 10.08 -19.65 -20.88
C ALA A 486 10.67 -18.43 -20.17
N GLY A 487 11.91 -18.56 -19.73
CA GLY A 487 12.66 -17.46 -19.11
C GLY A 487 14.16 -17.61 -19.34
N GLY A 488 14.88 -16.50 -19.32
CA GLY A 488 16.33 -16.47 -19.54
C GLY A 488 17.10 -15.91 -18.35
N TRP A 489 18.30 -16.42 -18.14
CA TRP A 489 19.25 -15.90 -17.17
C TRP A 489 20.63 -15.77 -17.81
N SER A 490 21.21 -14.58 -17.79
CA SER A 490 22.55 -14.29 -18.33
C SER A 490 23.70 -14.78 -17.42
N PHE A 491 23.44 -15.62 -16.44
CA PHE A 491 24.31 -15.99 -15.32
C PHE A 491 24.70 -14.82 -14.42
N ALA A 492 24.41 -13.59 -14.78
CA ALA A 492 24.70 -12.42 -13.96
C ALA A 492 23.81 -12.40 -12.72
N TYR A 493 24.39 -12.01 -11.59
CA TYR A 493 23.70 -11.76 -10.34
C TYR A 493 24.38 -10.63 -9.58
N LEU A 494 23.72 -10.08 -8.60
CA LEU A 494 24.23 -8.98 -7.80
C LEU A 494 24.96 -9.46 -6.54
N GLN A 495 25.97 -8.71 -6.17
CA GLN A 495 26.60 -8.74 -4.86
C GLN A 495 26.50 -7.34 -4.23
N ILE A 496 26.33 -7.30 -2.91
CA ILE A 496 26.29 -6.06 -2.13
C ILE A 496 27.56 -5.94 -1.27
N SER A 497 28.08 -4.73 -1.12
CA SER A 497 29.28 -4.47 -0.33
C SER A 497 29.17 -3.16 0.46
N ASP A 498 29.74 -3.12 1.68
CA ASP A 498 29.99 -1.92 2.48
C ASP A 498 31.41 -1.32 2.26
N GLY A 499 32.13 -1.84 1.27
CA GLY A 499 33.54 -1.50 0.99
C GLY A 499 34.54 -2.36 1.80
N THR A 500 34.08 -3.15 2.76
CA THR A 500 34.90 -4.07 3.56
C THR A 500 34.51 -5.52 3.30
N ASN A 501 33.22 -5.82 3.34
CA ASN A 501 32.64 -7.12 3.11
C ASN A 501 31.84 -7.10 1.80
N THR A 502 31.76 -8.24 1.13
CA THR A 502 30.92 -8.43 -0.07
C THR A 502 30.13 -9.73 0.09
N LEU A 503 28.82 -9.66 -0.12
CA LEU A 503 27.90 -10.78 0.10
C LEU A 503 27.04 -11.01 -1.14
N ASP A 504 26.74 -12.29 -1.42
CA ASP A 504 25.78 -12.70 -2.44
C ASP A 504 24.35 -12.36 -1.94
N VAL A 505 23.47 -12.03 -2.87
CA VAL A 505 22.09 -11.65 -2.58
C VAL A 505 21.12 -12.38 -3.50
N THR A 506 19.90 -12.59 -3.05
CA THR A 506 18.76 -12.85 -3.94
C THR A 506 18.19 -11.52 -4.39
N THR A 507 18.14 -11.29 -5.68
CA THR A 507 17.58 -10.07 -6.27
C THR A 507 16.30 -10.42 -7.00
N PHE A 508 15.21 -9.75 -6.66
CA PHE A 508 13.97 -9.75 -7.42
C PHE A 508 14.03 -8.60 -8.41
N LEU A 509 13.86 -8.89 -9.70
CA LEU A 509 13.85 -7.89 -10.75
C LEU A 509 12.46 -7.83 -11.37
N GLU A 510 11.86 -6.67 -11.35
CA GLU A 510 10.52 -6.42 -11.88
C GLU A 510 10.53 -5.24 -12.85
N PRO A 511 9.77 -5.31 -13.95
CA PRO A 511 9.57 -4.15 -14.80
C PRO A 511 8.94 -3.01 -14.00
N ALA A 512 9.54 -1.81 -14.10
CA ALA A 512 9.02 -0.61 -13.49
C ALA A 512 8.98 0.53 -14.50
N ALA A 513 8.17 1.55 -14.25
CA ALA A 513 8.18 2.75 -15.07
C ALA A 513 9.55 3.44 -14.91
N GLY A 514 10.27 3.58 -16.01
CA GLY A 514 11.61 4.18 -16.05
C GLY A 514 12.76 3.19 -15.90
N GLY A 515 12.50 1.87 -15.78
CA GLY A 515 13.58 0.89 -15.68
C GLY A 515 13.15 -0.48 -15.16
N ILE A 516 14.07 -1.11 -14.46
CA ILE A 516 13.86 -2.36 -13.75
C ILE A 516 14.04 -2.09 -12.26
N ARG A 517 13.03 -2.32 -11.46
CA ARG A 517 13.14 -2.28 -10.00
C ARG A 517 13.86 -3.52 -9.52
N ALA A 518 14.90 -3.31 -8.73
CA ALA A 518 15.62 -4.36 -8.05
C ALA A 518 15.32 -4.30 -6.55
N THR A 519 14.94 -5.43 -5.98
CA THR A 519 14.65 -5.59 -4.56
C THR A 519 15.49 -6.70 -3.98
N ILE A 520 16.13 -6.45 -2.85
CA ILE A 520 16.98 -7.40 -2.12
C ILE A 520 16.45 -7.51 -0.69
N PRO A 521 15.93 -8.67 -0.27
CA PRO A 521 15.53 -8.92 1.11
C PRO A 521 16.73 -8.87 2.06
N MET A 522 16.57 -8.17 3.18
CA MET A 522 17.62 -7.91 4.17
C MET A 522 17.11 -8.19 5.58
N LEU A 523 18.03 -8.46 6.50
CA LEU A 523 17.79 -8.41 7.94
C LEU A 523 18.56 -7.19 8.49
N TYR A 524 17.84 -6.26 9.08
CA TYR A 524 18.43 -5.12 9.80
C TYR A 524 18.67 -5.50 11.26
N GLN A 525 19.78 -5.04 11.82
CA GLN A 525 20.07 -5.16 13.26
C GLN A 525 20.46 -3.78 13.80
N SER A 526 19.67 -3.28 14.75
CA SER A 526 19.95 -2.03 15.45
C SER A 526 21.18 -2.12 16.34
N VAL A 527 21.67 -0.98 16.81
CA VAL A 527 22.79 -0.91 17.76
C VAL A 527 22.47 -1.55 19.11
N THR A 528 21.22 -1.70 19.46
CA THR A 528 20.75 -2.40 20.68
C THR A 528 20.66 -3.91 20.48
N GLY A 529 20.77 -4.39 19.24
CA GLY A 529 20.69 -5.81 18.88
C GLY A 529 19.28 -6.26 18.47
N GLU A 530 18.31 -5.35 18.39
CA GLU A 530 16.99 -5.63 17.85
C GLU A 530 17.07 -5.91 16.36
N GLN A 531 16.31 -6.88 15.89
CA GLN A 531 16.30 -7.30 14.50
C GLN A 531 14.93 -7.03 13.87
N ALA A 532 14.95 -6.56 12.62
CA ALA A 532 13.76 -6.34 11.80
C ALA A 532 14.01 -6.78 10.36
N GLU A 533 12.98 -7.23 9.69
CA GLU A 533 13.02 -7.44 8.25
C GLU A 533 13.15 -6.10 7.53
N ALA A 534 14.04 -6.07 6.56
CA ALA A 534 14.36 -4.87 5.80
C ALA A 534 14.53 -5.22 4.32
N LEU A 535 14.58 -4.20 3.50
CA LEU A 535 14.81 -4.34 2.07
C LEU A 535 15.77 -3.28 1.60
N LEU A 536 16.52 -3.63 0.59
CA LEU A 536 17.26 -2.70 -0.23
C LEU A 536 16.59 -2.62 -1.59
N GLN A 537 16.14 -1.42 -1.99
CA GLN A 537 15.56 -1.16 -3.30
C GLN A 537 16.35 -0.11 -4.08
N PHE A 538 16.37 -0.27 -5.39
CA PHE A 538 16.94 0.67 -6.37
C PHE A 538 16.40 0.37 -7.77
N THR A 539 16.60 1.31 -8.71
CA THR A 539 16.15 1.15 -10.10
C THR A 539 17.36 1.00 -11.02
N LEU A 540 17.24 0.11 -11.99
CA LEU A 540 18.24 -0.15 -13.03
C LEU A 540 17.73 0.32 -14.40
N ASP A 541 18.62 0.92 -15.19
CA ASP A 541 18.37 1.15 -16.60
C ASP A 541 18.30 -0.21 -17.34
N PRO A 542 17.22 -0.50 -18.08
CA PRO A 542 17.02 -1.80 -18.70
C PRO A 542 18.01 -2.11 -19.83
N ASP A 543 18.62 -1.10 -20.45
CA ASP A 543 19.53 -1.26 -21.57
C ASP A 543 21.00 -1.38 -21.12
N THR A 544 21.37 -0.63 -20.06
CA THR A 544 22.74 -0.55 -19.58
C THR A 544 23.00 -1.32 -18.28
N GLY A 545 21.96 -1.59 -17.50
CA GLY A 545 22.07 -2.16 -16.15
C GLY A 545 22.68 -1.21 -15.13
N GLU A 546 22.82 0.07 -15.47
CA GLU A 546 23.30 1.08 -14.53
C GLU A 546 22.21 1.46 -13.52
N VAL A 547 22.64 1.74 -12.30
CA VAL A 547 21.71 2.22 -11.24
C VAL A 547 21.27 3.63 -11.61
N THR A 548 19.99 3.83 -11.79
CA THR A 548 19.37 5.14 -12.10
C THR A 548 18.87 5.85 -10.86
N GLU A 549 18.64 5.12 -9.77
CA GLU A 549 18.29 5.64 -8.46
C GLU A 549 19.16 5.03 -7.39
N ASP A 550 19.58 5.86 -6.43
CA ASP A 550 20.43 5.42 -5.32
C ASP A 550 19.71 4.37 -4.46
N PRO A 551 20.44 3.30 -4.06
CA PRO A 551 19.90 2.27 -3.18
C PRO A 551 19.41 2.82 -1.85
N ARG A 552 18.22 2.39 -1.40
CA ARG A 552 17.61 2.78 -0.13
C ARG A 552 17.16 1.57 0.65
N TYR A 553 17.29 1.65 1.97
CA TYR A 553 16.75 0.63 2.88
C TYR A 553 15.34 1.01 3.33
N PHE A 554 14.53 -0.01 3.50
CA PHE A 554 13.16 0.10 4.01
C PHE A 554 12.94 -0.92 5.12
N LEU A 555 12.17 -0.56 6.15
CA LEU A 555 11.73 -1.44 7.23
C LEU A 555 10.23 -1.69 7.12
N PHE A 556 9.82 -2.85 7.61
CA PHE A 556 8.43 -3.17 7.87
C PHE A 556 8.18 -3.12 9.37
N ASP A 557 7.05 -2.58 9.75
CA ASP A 557 6.53 -2.74 11.09
C ASP A 557 5.58 -3.96 11.18
N GLU A 558 5.13 -4.26 12.40
CA GLU A 558 4.21 -5.37 12.65
C GLU A 558 2.85 -5.23 11.94
N SER A 559 2.50 -4.02 11.50
CA SER A 559 1.28 -3.74 10.71
C SER A 559 1.49 -3.90 9.21
N GLY A 560 2.72 -4.17 8.75
CA GLY A 560 3.10 -4.19 7.34
C GLY A 560 3.32 -2.80 6.74
N ALA A 561 3.32 -1.74 7.56
CA ALA A 561 3.65 -0.41 7.05
C ALA A 561 5.15 -0.29 6.78
N VAL A 562 5.47 0.27 5.62
CA VAL A 562 6.85 0.44 5.15
C VAL A 562 7.35 1.83 5.52
N SER A 563 8.54 1.91 6.12
CA SER A 563 9.23 3.17 6.39
C SER A 563 10.64 3.16 5.82
N GLN A 564 11.10 4.30 5.29
CA GLN A 564 12.50 4.39 4.87
C GLN A 564 13.40 4.31 6.10
N LEU A 565 14.27 3.30 6.12
CA LEU A 565 15.25 3.17 7.19
C LEU A 565 16.35 4.22 7.00
N VAL A 566 16.56 5.05 8.02
CA VAL A 566 17.77 5.84 8.18
C VAL A 566 18.64 5.15 9.23
N PRO A 567 19.68 4.40 8.81
CA PRO A 567 20.43 3.56 9.74
C PRO A 567 21.20 4.36 10.78
N ASP A 568 21.15 3.96 12.03
CA ASP A 568 21.99 4.50 13.09
C ASP A 568 23.46 4.10 12.92
N PRO A 569 24.42 4.97 13.29
CA PRO A 569 25.83 4.61 13.28
C PRO A 569 26.13 3.37 14.13
N GLY A 570 26.62 2.31 13.48
CA GLY A 570 26.92 1.03 14.12
C GLY A 570 25.83 -0.03 13.99
N SER A 571 24.71 0.27 13.34
CA SER A 571 23.74 -0.74 12.92
C SER A 571 24.25 -1.57 11.72
N LEU A 572 23.71 -2.76 11.57
CA LEU A 572 24.12 -3.71 10.54
C LEU A 572 22.94 -4.12 9.66
N VAL A 573 23.21 -4.46 8.41
CA VAL A 573 22.28 -5.15 7.51
C VAL A 573 22.92 -6.41 6.97
N ALA A 574 22.13 -7.46 6.79
CA ALA A 574 22.61 -8.72 6.20
C ALA A 574 21.59 -9.21 5.16
N PRO A 575 22.04 -9.59 3.95
CA PRO A 575 21.11 -10.09 2.92
C PRO A 575 20.53 -11.45 3.33
N LEU A 576 19.25 -11.61 3.04
CA LEU A 576 18.55 -12.88 3.09
C LEU A 576 18.59 -13.51 1.70
N VAL A 577 19.17 -14.70 1.59
CA VAL A 577 19.27 -15.44 0.34
C VAL A 577 18.22 -16.53 0.30
N LEU A 578 17.50 -16.63 -0.81
CA LEU A 578 16.54 -17.71 -1.04
C LEU A 578 17.27 -19.03 -1.30
N VAL A 579 17.12 -20.00 -0.41
CA VAL A 579 17.86 -21.27 -0.43
C VAL A 579 16.89 -22.43 -0.55
N THR A 580 17.16 -23.35 -1.50
CA THR A 580 16.47 -24.64 -1.58
C THR A 580 17.42 -25.75 -1.13
N ARG A 581 17.07 -26.42 -0.05
CA ARG A 581 17.78 -27.62 0.46
C ARG A 581 17.32 -28.87 -0.30
N PRO A 582 18.15 -29.90 -0.45
CA PRO A 582 17.75 -31.12 -1.13
C PRO A 582 16.44 -31.72 -0.58
N GLY A 583 15.40 -31.71 -1.40
CA GLY A 583 14.07 -32.23 -1.06
C GLY A 583 13.23 -31.34 -0.13
N GLY A 584 13.63 -30.10 0.09
CA GLY A 584 12.87 -29.07 0.83
C GLY A 584 12.32 -27.98 -0.08
N ASP A 585 11.43 -27.16 0.45
CA ASP A 585 10.93 -25.96 -0.19
C ASP A 585 11.94 -24.81 -0.05
N PRO A 586 11.92 -23.80 -0.94
CA PRO A 586 12.71 -22.58 -0.81
C PRO A 586 12.41 -21.84 0.50
N SER A 587 13.45 -21.30 1.13
CA SER A 587 13.34 -20.46 2.33
C SER A 587 14.41 -19.38 2.34
N PHE A 588 14.11 -18.21 2.91
CA PHE A 588 15.12 -17.17 3.10
C PHE A 588 16.03 -17.50 4.27
N GLU A 589 17.33 -17.43 4.04
CA GLU A 589 18.36 -17.78 5.02
C GLU A 589 19.50 -16.75 5.02
N LEU A 590 20.06 -16.51 6.20
CA LEU A 590 21.34 -15.82 6.31
C LEU A 590 22.47 -16.79 5.94
N LEU A 591 23.22 -16.48 4.90
CA LEU A 591 24.38 -17.29 4.51
C LEU A 591 25.66 -16.92 5.27
N SER A 592 25.67 -15.81 5.97
CA SER A 592 26.83 -15.31 6.71
C SER A 592 26.39 -14.64 8.01
N ASP A 593 27.13 -14.88 9.08
CA ASP A 593 27.01 -14.12 10.34
C ASP A 593 27.62 -12.71 10.23
N THR A 594 28.21 -12.36 9.06
CA THR A 594 28.83 -11.07 8.83
C THR A 594 27.77 -10.11 8.28
N GLY A 595 27.42 -9.10 9.08
CA GLY A 595 26.61 -7.97 8.62
C GLY A 595 27.48 -6.95 7.86
N LEU A 596 26.82 -6.14 7.04
CA LEU A 596 27.36 -4.96 6.39
C LEU A 596 27.05 -3.73 7.24
N ASP A 597 27.90 -2.70 7.22
CA ASP A 597 27.59 -1.41 7.86
C ASP A 597 26.38 -0.79 7.16
N ALA A 598 25.28 -0.68 7.87
CA ALA A 598 24.03 -0.16 7.31
C ALA A 598 24.12 1.32 6.92
N THR A 599 25.06 2.09 7.52
CA THR A 599 25.27 3.51 7.20
C THR A 599 26.14 3.73 5.96
N ALA A 600 26.81 2.69 5.46
CA ALA A 600 27.57 2.76 4.24
C ALA A 600 26.63 2.81 3.01
N THR A 601 26.97 3.64 2.02
CA THR A 601 26.28 3.55 0.72
C THR A 601 26.56 2.17 0.13
N PRO A 602 25.53 1.35 -0.16
CA PRO A 602 25.73 0.00 -0.67
C PRO A 602 26.46 0.01 -2.01
N GLY A 603 27.61 -0.64 -2.07
CA GLY A 603 28.30 -0.91 -3.33
C GLY A 603 27.64 -2.11 -4.03
N LEU A 604 27.10 -1.91 -5.22
CA LEU A 604 26.49 -2.96 -6.04
C LEU A 604 27.51 -3.43 -7.09
N THR A 605 27.65 -4.74 -7.20
CA THR A 605 28.55 -5.35 -8.20
C THR A 605 27.82 -6.47 -8.92
N VAL A 606 27.75 -6.38 -10.26
CA VAL A 606 27.31 -7.48 -11.10
C VAL A 606 28.44 -8.48 -11.24
N THR A 607 28.17 -9.73 -10.95
CA THR A 607 29.13 -10.82 -11.06
C THR A 607 28.51 -12.02 -11.78
N VAL A 608 29.33 -12.99 -12.17
CA VAL A 608 28.91 -14.25 -12.79
C VAL A 608 29.59 -15.42 -12.07
N PRO A 609 28.93 -16.57 -11.97
CA PRO A 609 29.58 -17.76 -11.41
C PRO A 609 30.80 -18.16 -12.25
N PRO A 610 31.84 -18.73 -11.63
CA PRO A 610 33.01 -19.14 -12.39
C PRO A 610 32.68 -20.27 -13.39
N THR A 611 33.39 -20.30 -14.55
CA THR A 611 33.32 -21.42 -15.49
C THR A 611 33.49 -22.75 -14.77
N GLY A 612 32.59 -23.69 -15.04
CA GLY A 612 32.55 -25.00 -14.38
C GLY A 612 31.70 -25.04 -13.11
N ALA A 613 31.18 -23.91 -12.63
CA ALA A 613 30.19 -23.90 -11.53
C ALA A 613 28.89 -24.58 -11.97
N THR A 614 28.27 -25.29 -11.06
CA THR A 614 26.94 -25.86 -11.30
C THR A 614 25.88 -24.80 -11.06
N PHE A 615 25.06 -24.53 -12.07
CA PHE A 615 23.90 -23.64 -11.93
C PHE A 615 22.59 -24.45 -11.86
N HIS A 616 21.56 -23.81 -11.35
CA HIS A 616 20.19 -24.32 -11.31
C HIS A 616 19.24 -23.24 -11.82
N VAL A 617 18.28 -23.63 -12.65
CA VAL A 617 17.16 -22.79 -13.06
C VAL A 617 15.84 -23.49 -12.71
N LEU A 618 14.88 -22.72 -12.25
CA LEU A 618 13.55 -23.18 -11.90
C LEU A 618 12.53 -22.27 -12.57
N LEU A 619 11.55 -22.85 -13.26
CA LEU A 619 10.36 -22.18 -13.77
C LEU A 619 9.20 -22.52 -12.82
N ALA A 620 8.52 -21.50 -12.35
CA ALA A 620 7.30 -21.60 -11.54
C ALA A 620 6.15 -20.97 -12.33
N ALA A 621 5.01 -21.63 -12.38
CA ALA A 621 3.79 -21.11 -13.00
C ALA A 621 2.65 -21.17 -11.98
N PHE A 622 1.93 -20.05 -11.81
CA PHE A 622 0.94 -19.85 -10.77
C PHE A 622 -0.46 -19.67 -11.37
N ASP A 623 -1.48 -20.14 -10.65
CA ASP A 623 -2.89 -19.86 -10.95
C ASP A 623 -3.51 -18.93 -9.91
N ASN A 624 -4.75 -18.45 -10.17
CA ASN A 624 -5.52 -17.61 -9.26
C ASN A 624 -6.08 -18.35 -8.03
N GLY A 625 -5.86 -19.65 -7.91
CA GLY A 625 -6.16 -20.47 -6.73
C GLY A 625 -4.96 -20.63 -5.79
N GLY A 626 -3.79 -20.02 -6.15
CA GLY A 626 -2.54 -20.13 -5.42
C GLY A 626 -1.83 -21.46 -5.59
N ASN A 627 -2.16 -22.24 -6.63
CA ASN A 627 -1.42 -23.44 -6.96
C ASN A 627 -0.19 -23.10 -7.82
N VAL A 628 0.89 -23.86 -7.65
CA VAL A 628 2.13 -23.67 -8.39
C VAL A 628 2.55 -24.95 -9.11
N ALA A 629 2.92 -24.82 -10.38
CA ALA A 629 3.66 -25.83 -11.12
C ALA A 629 5.14 -25.47 -11.15
N ILE A 630 6.01 -26.47 -10.99
CA ILE A 630 7.47 -26.27 -10.99
C ILE A 630 8.12 -27.20 -11.99
N ALA A 631 9.00 -26.64 -12.81
CA ALA A 631 9.95 -27.39 -13.64
C ALA A 631 11.35 -26.80 -13.45
N SER A 632 12.37 -27.65 -13.33
CA SER A 632 13.73 -27.18 -13.08
C SER A 632 14.78 -27.93 -13.88
N ALA A 633 15.92 -27.31 -14.08
CA ALA A 633 17.07 -27.92 -14.70
C ALA A 633 18.38 -27.50 -14.04
N THR A 634 19.39 -28.32 -14.16
CA THR A 634 20.75 -28.07 -13.67
C THR A 634 21.71 -28.18 -14.82
N GLY A 635 22.66 -27.26 -14.88
CA GLY A 635 23.71 -27.26 -15.91
C GLY A 635 25.05 -26.81 -15.34
N VAL A 636 26.01 -26.62 -16.23
CA VAL A 636 27.34 -26.13 -15.87
C VAL A 636 27.63 -24.85 -16.65
N VAL A 637 28.07 -23.83 -15.94
CA VAL A 637 28.47 -22.55 -16.56
C VAL A 637 29.60 -22.80 -17.56
N PRO A 638 29.46 -22.38 -18.82
CA PRO A 638 30.37 -22.67 -19.90
C PRO A 638 31.76 -22.03 -19.77
#